data_5f0c99ab0e64cf08ce6d2bc053782a4b
#
_entry.id   5f0c99ab0e64cf08ce6d2bc053782a4b
#
_cell.length_a   1.000
_cell.length_b   1.000
_cell.length_c   1.000
_cell.angle_alpha   90.00
_cell.angle_beta   90.00
_cell.angle_gamma   90.00
#
_symmetry.space_group_name_H-M   'P 1'
#
loop_
_entity.id
_entity.type
_entity.pdbx_description
1 polymer ?
#
loop_
_entity_poly.entity_id
_entity_poly.type
_entity_poly.pdbx_seq_one_letter_code
_entity_poly.pdbx_strand_id
1 'polypeptide(L)'
;MKLKKKIRKTLLILSLITLLTTGILIYNILLLNNIENYLRYLGIGAISIICLLFLIKAFKYKSKKPIMLILFLFLMFSFVLIEGIGIYYINKVYSSINRMNKTEITYTTSLLTLKESNIKTTSDLKNKKIGIINNKDSFDGYIISMEIIKDEQINEKSLVTYDSFLSLLDALYEKEVNAIFLPNNYETMFKSVEKFENIKEDLFEITSKEKKVAKKITETEVVSNIEKPFALLLLGVDSEKEDISQSTSFNGDSIMVITFNPNTLNTTMLSIPRDTFVPIACFPNQKQNKLTHAAWHDVGCMEKTIENFTKINIDYYIKVNFKGVVDLVDAVGGVEVDVPYSFCEQDSNRNWGKNTVYVEKGIQTLDGEQALALARNRHPNSVCGEKWTNYESSDFVRGQNQQLIVQALFNKVKTIRDINTLYNVLDLVQQNIDTNFTTNQILSFYNVGKNILNNVGKDVDLLGFEKLYLETKGMTIYDERLKQGLSNQVYYPDSLKAVVKAMKINLELEKPELIKNFSFSIKEEYQPKVIGKNIFGSITIATVPSFIGKSKTYISNWGLENGVDITFEEYETDSEAYEDGQFLEQSIPPKSLISIAKSTGITIKIVKKITPIVEEEETEEEETEEELTTDPIEEPSDEE
;
A
#
# COMPACT_ATOMS: atom_id res chain seq x y z
N MET A 1 -11.46 63.15 -7.31
CA MET A 1 -10.66 62.49 -8.33
C MET A 1 -9.64 61.50 -7.77
N LYS A 2 -8.82 61.87 -6.76
CA LYS A 2 -7.81 60.98 -6.12
C LYS A 2 -8.39 59.68 -5.52
N LEU A 3 -9.53 59.68 -4.82
CA LEU A 3 -10.14 58.52 -4.21
C LEU A 3 -10.63 57.47 -5.24
N LYS A 4 -11.28 57.95 -6.33
CA LYS A 4 -11.71 57.04 -7.44
C LYS A 4 -10.51 56.36 -8.12
N LYS A 5 -9.39 57.08 -8.27
CA LYS A 5 -8.15 56.56 -8.85
C LYS A 5 -7.54 55.48 -7.94
N LYS A 6 -7.56 55.69 -6.60
CA LYS A 6 -7.08 54.73 -5.60
C LYS A 6 -7.92 53.45 -5.58
N ILE A 7 -9.27 53.56 -5.56
CA ILE A 7 -10.19 52.43 -5.60
C ILE A 7 -9.95 51.59 -6.89
N ARG A 8 -9.85 52.26 -8.04
CA ARG A 8 -9.60 51.56 -9.33
C ARG A 8 -8.27 50.84 -9.34
N LYS A 9 -7.21 51.42 -8.74
CA LYS A 9 -5.90 50.77 -8.59
C LYS A 9 -5.99 49.54 -7.69
N THR A 10 -6.69 49.62 -6.57
CA THR A 10 -6.89 48.48 -5.64
C THR A 10 -7.67 47.35 -6.32
N LEU A 11 -8.76 47.65 -7.03
CA LEU A 11 -9.53 46.65 -7.78
C LEU A 11 -8.69 46.00 -8.86
N LEU A 12 -7.85 46.75 -9.57
CA LEU A 12 -6.98 46.23 -10.61
C LEU A 12 -5.90 45.30 -10.05
N ILE A 13 -5.27 45.68 -8.92
CA ILE A 13 -4.28 44.83 -8.24
C ILE A 13 -4.95 43.55 -7.75
N LEU A 14 -6.10 43.63 -7.08
CA LEU A 14 -6.79 42.44 -6.57
C LEU A 14 -7.28 41.54 -7.72
N SER A 15 -7.74 42.12 -8.85
CA SER A 15 -8.10 41.36 -10.05
C SER A 15 -6.90 40.61 -10.65
N LEU A 16 -5.71 41.22 -10.65
CA LEU A 16 -4.48 40.57 -11.12
C LEU A 16 -4.08 39.42 -10.22
N ILE A 17 -4.18 39.62 -8.88
CA ILE A 17 -3.92 38.55 -7.90
C ILE A 17 -4.90 37.40 -8.09
N THR A 18 -6.21 37.67 -8.20
CA THR A 18 -7.24 36.65 -8.42
C THR A 18 -6.96 35.85 -9.70
N LEU A 19 -6.60 36.51 -10.78
CA LEU A 19 -6.26 35.84 -12.04
C LEU A 19 -5.04 34.92 -11.90
N LEU A 20 -4.01 35.40 -11.20
CA LEU A 20 -2.78 34.64 -10.97
C LEU A 20 -3.05 33.40 -10.08
N THR A 21 -3.76 33.59 -8.96
CA THR A 21 -4.08 32.48 -8.05
C THR A 21 -4.98 31.45 -8.72
N THR A 22 -6.00 31.88 -9.49
CA THR A 22 -6.83 31.00 -10.29
C THR A 22 -6.01 30.18 -11.29
N GLY A 23 -5.09 30.83 -12.01
CA GLY A 23 -4.21 30.14 -12.96
C GLY A 23 -3.32 29.09 -12.29
N ILE A 24 -2.73 29.42 -11.14
CA ILE A 24 -1.93 28.48 -10.35
C ILE A 24 -2.80 27.32 -9.83
N LEU A 25 -4.01 27.60 -9.33
CA LEU A 25 -4.92 26.55 -8.85
C LEU A 25 -5.34 25.62 -9.98
N ILE A 26 -5.68 26.16 -11.17
CA ILE A 26 -6.02 25.34 -12.34
C ILE A 26 -4.84 24.43 -12.71
N TYR A 27 -3.62 24.97 -12.75
CA TYR A 27 -2.43 24.17 -13.01
C TYR A 27 -2.28 23.02 -12.01
N ASN A 28 -2.44 23.31 -10.70
CA ASN A 28 -2.39 22.29 -9.65
C ASN A 28 -3.49 21.22 -9.80
N ILE A 29 -4.72 21.62 -10.15
CA ILE A 29 -5.82 20.66 -10.40
C ILE A 29 -5.52 19.78 -11.62
N LEU A 30 -4.87 20.33 -12.66
CA LEU A 30 -4.48 19.55 -13.85
C LEU A 30 -3.40 18.50 -13.53
N LEU A 31 -2.57 18.73 -12.52
CA LEU A 31 -1.59 17.73 -12.05
C LEU A 31 -2.26 16.49 -11.41
N LEU A 32 -3.48 16.62 -10.91
CA LEU A 32 -4.24 15.53 -10.28
C LEU A 32 -4.83 14.56 -11.33
N ASN A 33 -3.97 13.93 -12.14
CA ASN A 33 -4.38 13.12 -13.31
C ASN A 33 -5.26 11.91 -12.95
N ASN A 34 -5.27 11.48 -11.67
CA ASN A 34 -6.00 10.29 -11.21
C ASN A 34 -7.39 10.60 -10.65
N ILE A 35 -7.79 11.88 -10.60
CA ILE A 35 -9.17 12.28 -10.33
C ILE A 35 -9.93 12.30 -11.66
N GLU A 36 -11.19 11.88 -11.65
CA GLU A 36 -12.01 11.82 -12.85
C GLU A 36 -11.99 13.13 -13.63
N ASN A 37 -11.80 13.01 -14.93
CA ASN A 37 -11.70 14.16 -15.82
C ASN A 37 -12.90 15.09 -15.69
N TYR A 38 -14.11 14.55 -15.56
CA TYR A 38 -15.33 15.36 -15.45
C TYR A 38 -15.35 16.20 -14.17
N LEU A 39 -14.88 15.67 -13.02
CA LEU A 39 -14.81 16.42 -11.76
C LEU A 39 -13.77 17.51 -11.84
N ARG A 40 -12.58 17.21 -12.40
CA ARG A 40 -11.51 18.20 -12.60
C ARG A 40 -11.99 19.33 -13.49
N TYR A 41 -12.55 19.02 -14.66
CA TYR A 41 -13.00 20.05 -15.60
C TYR A 41 -14.23 20.81 -15.09
N LEU A 42 -15.12 20.17 -14.34
CA LEU A 42 -16.24 20.84 -13.68
C LEU A 42 -15.73 21.82 -12.61
N GLY A 43 -14.76 21.39 -11.80
CA GLY A 43 -14.09 22.26 -10.79
C GLY A 43 -13.37 23.44 -11.45
N ILE A 44 -12.55 23.17 -12.48
CA ILE A 44 -11.86 24.21 -13.25
C ILE A 44 -12.87 25.17 -13.88
N GLY A 45 -13.96 24.67 -14.48
CA GLY A 45 -15.01 25.48 -15.05
C GLY A 45 -15.69 26.39 -14.01
N ALA A 46 -16.06 25.83 -12.86
CA ALA A 46 -16.68 26.59 -11.77
C ALA A 46 -15.77 27.71 -11.25
N ILE A 47 -14.51 27.40 -10.95
CA ILE A 47 -13.52 28.38 -10.47
C ILE A 47 -13.29 29.46 -11.53
N SER A 48 -13.13 29.07 -12.81
CA SER A 48 -12.93 30.00 -13.91
C SER A 48 -14.12 30.95 -14.11
N ILE A 49 -15.36 30.43 -14.01
CA ILE A 49 -16.58 31.24 -14.08
C ILE A 49 -16.64 32.25 -12.94
N ILE A 50 -16.37 31.82 -11.71
CA ILE A 50 -16.35 32.71 -10.54
C ILE A 50 -15.28 33.81 -10.70
N CYS A 51 -14.06 33.42 -11.11
CA CYS A 51 -13.00 34.37 -11.40
C CYS A 51 -13.45 35.39 -12.46
N LEU A 52 -14.00 34.92 -13.58
CA LEU A 52 -14.49 35.79 -14.67
C LEU A 52 -15.56 36.78 -14.18
N LEU A 53 -16.50 36.31 -13.36
CA LEU A 53 -17.55 37.16 -12.76
C LEU A 53 -16.93 38.26 -11.87
N PHE A 54 -15.93 37.90 -11.05
CA PHE A 54 -15.20 38.89 -10.25
C PHE A 54 -14.49 39.92 -11.12
N LEU A 55 -13.79 39.48 -12.18
CA LEU A 55 -13.09 40.37 -13.11
C LEU A 55 -14.06 41.33 -13.81
N ILE A 56 -15.14 40.81 -14.42
CA ILE A 56 -16.15 41.63 -15.08
C ILE A 56 -16.75 42.67 -14.13
N LYS A 57 -17.07 42.24 -12.88
CA LYS A 57 -17.67 43.13 -11.88
C LYS A 57 -16.67 44.17 -11.40
N ALA A 58 -15.37 43.83 -11.27
CA ALA A 58 -14.30 44.76 -10.92
C ALA A 58 -14.10 45.84 -11.99
N PHE A 59 -14.06 45.44 -13.28
CA PHE A 59 -13.93 46.37 -14.42
C PHE A 59 -15.16 47.29 -14.57
N LYS A 60 -16.36 46.76 -14.37
CA LYS A 60 -17.65 47.51 -14.50
C LYS A 60 -18.07 48.21 -13.21
N TYR A 61 -17.25 48.18 -12.15
CA TYR A 61 -17.63 48.70 -10.85
C TYR A 61 -17.96 50.20 -10.89
N LYS A 62 -19.21 50.53 -10.67
CA LYS A 62 -19.74 51.91 -10.72
C LYS A 62 -20.47 52.35 -9.41
N SER A 63 -20.57 51.45 -8.42
CA SER A 63 -21.33 51.77 -7.19
C SER A 63 -20.71 52.94 -6.41
N LYS A 64 -21.56 53.82 -5.95
CA LYS A 64 -21.18 54.93 -5.07
C LYS A 64 -21.29 54.56 -3.58
N LYS A 65 -21.84 53.37 -3.25
CA LYS A 65 -22.08 52.94 -1.85
C LYS A 65 -20.79 52.28 -1.31
N PRO A 66 -20.15 52.85 -0.27
CA PRO A 66 -18.89 52.32 0.26
C PRO A 66 -19.03 50.90 0.84
N ILE A 67 -20.17 50.57 1.43
CA ILE A 67 -20.46 49.23 1.99
C ILE A 67 -20.43 48.15 0.91
N MET A 68 -21.01 48.43 -0.27
CA MET A 68 -20.96 47.47 -1.39
C MET A 68 -19.55 47.25 -1.94
N LEU A 69 -18.69 48.27 -1.90
CA LEU A 69 -17.29 48.15 -2.28
C LEU A 69 -16.54 47.27 -1.27
N ILE A 70 -16.72 47.52 0.00
CA ILE A 70 -16.07 46.75 1.07
C ILE A 70 -16.51 45.28 1.00
N LEU A 71 -17.80 45.01 0.83
CA LEU A 71 -18.32 43.66 0.69
C LEU A 71 -17.74 42.97 -0.56
N PHE A 72 -17.65 43.65 -1.68
CA PHE A 72 -17.10 43.10 -2.90
C PHE A 72 -15.59 42.79 -2.80
N LEU A 73 -14.83 43.71 -2.19
CA LEU A 73 -13.41 43.47 -1.91
C LEU A 73 -13.20 42.32 -0.93
N PHE A 74 -14.05 42.22 0.09
CA PHE A 74 -14.03 41.11 1.03
C PHE A 74 -14.31 39.76 0.34
N LEU A 75 -15.30 39.68 -0.54
CA LEU A 75 -15.61 38.45 -1.30
C LEU A 75 -14.48 38.07 -2.25
N MET A 76 -13.86 39.02 -2.96
CA MET A 76 -12.70 38.75 -3.80
C MET A 76 -11.51 38.27 -2.98
N PHE A 77 -11.25 38.90 -1.85
CA PHE A 77 -10.17 38.49 -0.93
C PHE A 77 -10.41 37.09 -0.37
N SER A 78 -11.63 36.78 0.08
CA SER A 78 -12.01 35.45 0.55
C SER A 78 -11.83 34.40 -0.55
N PHE A 79 -12.17 34.72 -1.78
CA PHE A 79 -11.99 33.82 -2.91
C PHE A 79 -10.49 33.50 -3.15
N VAL A 80 -9.63 34.54 -3.18
CA VAL A 80 -8.16 34.35 -3.29
C VAL A 80 -7.61 33.53 -2.13
N LEU A 81 -8.15 33.72 -0.92
CA LEU A 81 -7.72 32.97 0.26
C LEU A 81 -8.09 31.49 0.15
N ILE A 82 -9.31 31.20 -0.32
CA ILE A 82 -9.76 29.82 -0.58
C ILE A 82 -8.89 29.16 -1.67
N GLU A 83 -8.61 29.89 -2.77
CA GLU A 83 -7.70 29.40 -3.81
C GLU A 83 -6.29 29.12 -3.25
N GLY A 84 -5.76 30.03 -2.42
CA GLY A 84 -4.46 29.86 -1.77
C GLY A 84 -4.41 28.65 -0.85
N ILE A 85 -5.47 28.39 -0.09
CA ILE A 85 -5.61 27.17 0.72
C ILE A 85 -5.62 25.94 -0.16
N GLY A 86 -6.39 25.93 -1.24
CA GLY A 86 -6.42 24.83 -2.21
C GLY A 86 -5.05 24.54 -2.82
N ILE A 87 -4.35 25.57 -3.28
CA ILE A 87 -2.98 25.47 -3.81
C ILE A 87 -2.03 24.87 -2.77
N TYR A 88 -2.11 25.36 -1.52
CA TYR A 88 -1.27 24.87 -0.43
C TYR A 88 -1.45 23.37 -0.18
N TYR A 89 -2.71 22.90 -0.04
CA TYR A 89 -2.97 21.48 0.24
C TYR A 89 -2.58 20.58 -0.94
N ILE A 90 -2.88 20.96 -2.18
CA ILE A 90 -2.51 20.16 -3.35
C ILE A 90 -0.98 20.04 -3.43
N ASN A 91 -0.25 21.15 -3.34
CA ASN A 91 1.22 21.14 -3.39
C ASN A 91 1.81 20.35 -2.23
N LYS A 92 1.22 20.45 -1.04
CA LYS A 92 1.67 19.75 0.14
C LYS A 92 1.57 18.23 -0.03
N VAL A 93 0.42 17.72 -0.50
CA VAL A 93 0.23 16.30 -0.82
C VAL A 93 1.22 15.85 -1.88
N TYR A 94 1.33 16.60 -2.99
CA TYR A 94 2.25 16.27 -4.08
C TYR A 94 3.71 16.22 -3.62
N SER A 95 4.14 17.20 -2.81
CA SER A 95 5.52 17.24 -2.30
C SER A 95 5.83 16.09 -1.35
N SER A 96 4.86 15.67 -0.52
CA SER A 96 5.03 14.53 0.39
C SER A 96 5.17 13.22 -0.38
N ILE A 97 4.32 13.00 -1.39
CA ILE A 97 4.40 11.80 -2.22
C ILE A 97 5.71 11.78 -3.05
N ASN A 98 6.10 12.92 -3.65
CA ASN A 98 7.34 13.01 -4.41
C ASN A 98 8.60 12.74 -3.56
N ARG A 99 8.55 13.02 -2.26
CA ARG A 99 9.67 12.70 -1.36
C ARG A 99 9.79 11.20 -1.05
N MET A 100 8.70 10.44 -1.13
CA MET A 100 8.74 8.98 -1.01
C MET A 100 9.43 8.35 -2.23
N ASN A 101 9.20 8.91 -3.41
CA ASN A 101 9.87 8.50 -4.65
C ASN A 101 11.15 9.31 -4.84
N LYS A 102 12.21 8.90 -4.17
CA LYS A 102 13.50 9.57 -4.28
C LYS A 102 14.10 9.32 -5.66
N THR A 103 14.44 10.38 -6.36
CA THR A 103 15.06 10.31 -7.70
C THR A 103 16.56 10.03 -7.64
N GLU A 104 17.16 10.17 -6.45
CA GLU A 104 18.58 9.94 -6.21
C GLU A 104 18.77 9.00 -5.02
N ILE A 105 19.78 8.15 -5.12
CA ILE A 105 20.26 7.26 -4.07
C ILE A 105 21.61 7.79 -3.59
N THR A 106 21.77 7.93 -2.29
CA THR A 106 23.02 8.31 -1.68
C THR A 106 23.75 7.08 -1.19
N TYR A 107 24.92 6.81 -1.75
CA TYR A 107 25.81 5.72 -1.34
C TYR A 107 26.93 6.30 -0.50
N THR A 108 27.28 5.65 0.60
CA THR A 108 28.39 6.04 1.47
C THR A 108 29.28 4.84 1.76
N THR A 109 30.55 4.96 1.45
CA THR A 109 31.54 3.92 1.69
C THR A 109 32.60 4.41 2.66
N SER A 110 32.91 3.59 3.65
CA SER A 110 33.94 3.87 4.65
C SER A 110 35.15 2.95 4.45
N LEU A 111 36.34 3.52 4.54
CA LEU A 111 37.61 2.79 4.63
C LEU A 111 37.91 2.52 6.10
N LEU A 112 37.89 1.26 6.48
CA LEU A 112 37.91 0.79 7.86
C LEU A 112 39.16 -0.05 8.16
N THR A 113 39.61 0.00 9.39
CA THR A 113 40.68 -0.84 9.91
C THR A 113 40.37 -1.31 11.34
N LEU A 114 41.09 -2.31 11.85
CA LEU A 114 41.00 -2.67 13.27
C LEU A 114 41.63 -1.58 14.12
N LYS A 115 40.98 -1.16 15.22
CA LYS A 115 41.52 -0.16 16.17
C LYS A 115 42.88 -0.54 16.72
N GLU A 116 43.08 -1.82 16.93
CA GLU A 116 44.35 -2.36 17.43
C GLU A 116 45.50 -2.25 16.41
N SER A 117 45.23 -2.02 15.13
CA SER A 117 46.25 -1.95 14.06
C SER A 117 47.11 -0.69 14.11
N ASN A 118 46.71 0.32 14.89
CA ASN A 118 47.33 1.65 14.94
C ASN A 118 47.37 2.41 13.61
N ILE A 119 46.59 2.02 12.62
CA ILE A 119 46.41 2.74 11.36
C ILE A 119 45.35 3.80 11.60
N LYS A 120 45.69 5.08 11.39
CA LYS A 120 44.79 6.21 11.65
C LYS A 120 44.55 7.08 10.43
N THR A 121 45.43 7.02 9.45
CA THR A 121 45.39 7.83 8.25
C THR A 121 45.64 6.96 7.01
N THR A 122 45.27 7.48 5.85
CA THR A 122 45.54 6.84 4.55
C THR A 122 47.04 6.70 4.27
N SER A 123 47.88 7.58 4.82
CA SER A 123 49.33 7.50 4.72
C SER A 123 49.91 6.26 5.43
N ASP A 124 49.26 5.78 6.50
CA ASP A 124 49.69 4.57 7.25
C ASP A 124 49.45 3.29 6.45
N LEU A 125 48.68 3.36 5.36
CA LEU A 125 48.36 2.25 4.47
C LEU A 125 49.44 1.98 3.42
N LYS A 126 50.51 2.76 3.39
CA LYS A 126 51.61 2.57 2.44
C LYS A 126 52.18 1.15 2.61
N ASN A 127 52.21 0.39 1.50
CA ASN A 127 52.64 -1.02 1.46
C ASN A 127 51.80 -1.99 2.31
N LYS A 128 50.58 -1.62 2.66
CA LYS A 128 49.61 -2.47 3.34
C LYS A 128 48.60 -3.03 2.34
N LYS A 129 48.07 -4.22 2.60
CA LYS A 129 46.99 -4.82 1.80
C LYS A 129 45.65 -4.23 2.16
N ILE A 130 44.85 -3.89 1.17
CA ILE A 130 43.52 -3.29 1.34
C ILE A 130 42.52 -4.17 0.59
N GLY A 131 41.50 -4.61 1.32
CA GLY A 131 40.42 -5.42 0.76
C GLY A 131 39.34 -4.58 0.08
N ILE A 132 38.85 -5.07 -1.04
CA ILE A 132 37.77 -4.45 -1.81
C ILE A 132 36.86 -5.55 -2.42
N ILE A 133 35.59 -5.23 -2.63
CA ILE A 133 34.66 -6.16 -3.30
C ILE A 133 35.01 -6.31 -4.80
N ASN A 134 34.88 -7.54 -5.31
CA ASN A 134 35.15 -7.85 -6.70
C ASN A 134 34.06 -7.38 -7.67
N ASN A 135 32.85 -7.07 -7.19
CA ASN A 135 31.75 -6.59 -8.01
C ASN A 135 31.96 -5.14 -8.45
N LYS A 136 32.39 -4.95 -9.71
CA LYS A 136 32.71 -3.64 -10.30
C LYS A 136 31.48 -2.73 -10.48
N ASP A 137 30.28 -3.27 -10.43
CA ASP A 137 29.03 -2.52 -10.57
C ASP A 137 28.48 -2.05 -9.22
N SER A 138 29.05 -2.52 -8.10
CA SER A 138 28.67 -2.11 -6.75
C SER A 138 29.13 -0.67 -6.48
N PHE A 139 28.19 0.23 -6.24
CA PHE A 139 28.51 1.61 -5.90
C PHE A 139 29.25 1.71 -4.58
N ASP A 140 28.71 1.13 -3.52
CA ASP A 140 29.24 1.18 -2.16
C ASP A 140 30.35 0.16 -1.89
N GLY A 141 30.46 -0.90 -2.71
CA GLY A 141 31.51 -1.90 -2.56
C GLY A 141 32.75 -1.65 -3.41
N TYR A 142 32.60 -1.10 -4.63
CA TYR A 142 33.69 -0.95 -5.59
C TYR A 142 33.87 0.47 -6.12
N ILE A 143 32.82 1.08 -6.67
CA ILE A 143 32.96 2.35 -7.42
C ILE A 143 33.45 3.47 -6.51
N ILE A 144 32.79 3.67 -5.34
CA ILE A 144 33.20 4.72 -4.40
C ILE A 144 34.54 4.37 -3.76
N SER A 145 34.80 3.08 -3.50
CA SER A 145 36.08 2.61 -2.99
C SER A 145 37.23 2.99 -3.93
N MET A 146 37.06 2.81 -5.26
CA MET A 146 38.04 3.22 -6.25
C MET A 146 38.20 4.74 -6.34
N GLU A 147 37.13 5.51 -6.10
CA GLU A 147 37.24 6.96 -5.99
C GLU A 147 38.04 7.39 -4.76
N ILE A 148 37.82 6.77 -3.60
CA ILE A 148 38.64 7.03 -2.38
C ILE A 148 40.10 6.67 -2.65
N ILE A 149 40.35 5.52 -3.27
CA ILE A 149 41.72 5.09 -3.66
C ILE A 149 42.42 6.14 -4.49
N LYS A 150 41.70 6.69 -5.48
CA LYS A 150 42.24 7.72 -6.37
C LYS A 150 42.48 9.05 -5.65
N ASP A 151 41.49 9.50 -4.85
CA ASP A 151 41.57 10.80 -4.15
C ASP A 151 42.68 10.79 -3.08
N GLU A 152 42.83 9.69 -2.38
CA GLU A 152 43.85 9.48 -1.32
C GLU A 152 45.18 8.96 -1.87
N GLN A 153 45.34 8.83 -3.17
CA GLN A 153 46.54 8.36 -3.86
C GLN A 153 47.06 6.99 -3.34
N ILE A 154 46.13 6.10 -2.99
CA ILE A 154 46.43 4.75 -2.54
C ILE A 154 46.92 3.91 -3.73
N ASN A 155 47.94 3.08 -3.51
CA ASN A 155 48.46 2.22 -4.57
C ASN A 155 47.52 1.06 -4.89
N GLU A 156 46.97 1.04 -6.11
CA GLU A 156 46.06 -0.05 -6.56
C GLU A 156 46.65 -1.46 -6.49
N LYS A 157 47.99 -1.59 -6.54
CA LYS A 157 48.67 -2.89 -6.38
C LYS A 157 48.54 -3.50 -4.99
N SER A 158 48.10 -2.70 -4.00
CA SER A 158 47.83 -3.17 -2.64
C SER A 158 46.43 -3.78 -2.48
N LEU A 159 45.58 -3.71 -3.51
CA LEU A 159 44.19 -4.19 -3.43
C LEU A 159 44.13 -5.72 -3.52
N VAL A 160 43.29 -6.29 -2.65
CA VAL A 160 42.90 -7.70 -2.63
C VAL A 160 41.39 -7.77 -2.78
N THR A 161 40.90 -8.55 -3.73
CA THR A 161 39.47 -8.63 -4.06
C THR A 161 38.79 -9.79 -3.32
N TYR A 162 37.54 -9.55 -2.90
CA TYR A 162 36.67 -10.50 -2.20
C TYR A 162 35.30 -10.56 -2.84
N ASP A 163 34.62 -11.71 -2.75
CA ASP A 163 33.34 -11.93 -3.41
C ASP A 163 32.13 -11.46 -2.59
N SER A 164 32.33 -11.20 -1.29
CA SER A 164 31.25 -10.73 -0.39
C SER A 164 31.79 -9.82 0.71
N PHE A 165 30.94 -8.93 1.21
CA PHE A 165 31.29 -8.09 2.36
C PHE A 165 31.63 -8.91 3.61
N LEU A 166 30.97 -10.06 3.80
CA LEU A 166 31.27 -10.96 4.91
C LEU A 166 32.71 -11.52 4.81
N SER A 167 33.10 -12.01 3.59
CA SER A 167 34.47 -12.49 3.36
C SER A 167 35.52 -11.39 3.52
N LEU A 168 35.16 -10.18 3.11
CA LEU A 168 36.00 -9.00 3.21
C LEU A 168 36.25 -8.61 4.68
N LEU A 169 35.18 -8.60 5.50
CA LEU A 169 35.28 -8.33 6.94
C LEU A 169 36.06 -9.42 7.67
N ASP A 170 35.77 -10.69 7.33
CA ASP A 170 36.51 -11.82 7.90
C ASP A 170 38.01 -11.74 7.63
N ALA A 171 38.40 -11.35 6.40
CA ALA A 171 39.80 -11.16 6.04
C ALA A 171 40.50 -10.06 6.84
N LEU A 172 39.77 -9.02 7.27
CA LEU A 172 40.31 -8.00 8.17
C LEU A 172 40.54 -8.55 9.58
N TYR A 173 39.57 -9.30 10.13
CA TYR A 173 39.72 -9.91 11.46
C TYR A 173 40.82 -10.99 11.49
N GLU A 174 40.99 -11.76 10.41
CA GLU A 174 42.09 -12.72 10.24
C GLU A 174 43.42 -12.04 9.87
N LYS A 175 43.46 -10.70 9.77
CA LYS A 175 44.67 -9.91 9.45
C LYS A 175 45.29 -10.26 8.09
N GLU A 176 44.52 -10.84 7.16
CA GLU A 176 44.92 -11.07 5.76
C GLU A 176 45.11 -9.76 5.01
N VAL A 177 44.30 -8.76 5.37
CA VAL A 177 44.34 -7.38 4.90
C VAL A 177 44.40 -6.42 6.11
N ASN A 178 44.86 -5.19 5.87
CA ASN A 178 45.06 -4.20 6.92
C ASN A 178 43.95 -3.18 7.01
N ALA A 179 43.21 -2.99 5.91
CA ALA A 179 42.02 -2.13 5.83
C ALA A 179 41.06 -2.69 4.79
N ILE A 180 39.79 -2.30 4.89
CA ILE A 180 38.73 -2.74 3.99
C ILE A 180 37.76 -1.60 3.69
N PHE A 181 37.05 -1.71 2.57
CA PHE A 181 35.94 -0.82 2.22
C PHE A 181 34.61 -1.50 2.54
N LEU A 182 33.78 -0.87 3.36
CA LEU A 182 32.42 -1.32 3.65
C LEU A 182 31.41 -0.19 3.48
N PRO A 183 30.13 -0.53 3.21
CA PRO A 183 29.04 0.43 3.30
C PRO A 183 28.91 1.02 4.70
N ASN A 184 28.47 2.26 4.83
CA ASN A 184 28.38 2.97 6.11
C ASN A 184 27.49 2.29 7.18
N ASN A 185 26.59 1.39 6.78
CA ASN A 185 25.72 0.63 7.68
C ASN A 185 26.27 -0.75 8.07
N TYR A 186 27.57 -0.98 7.89
CA TYR A 186 28.26 -2.25 8.19
C TYR A 186 27.97 -2.76 9.60
N GLU A 187 27.82 -1.88 10.59
CA GLU A 187 27.49 -2.27 11.96
C GLU A 187 26.17 -3.04 12.01
N THR A 188 25.13 -2.51 11.38
CA THR A 188 23.81 -3.14 11.34
C THR A 188 23.84 -4.45 10.55
N MET A 189 24.63 -4.51 9.49
CA MET A 189 24.73 -5.71 8.65
C MET A 189 25.36 -6.89 9.38
N PHE A 190 26.39 -6.68 10.19
CA PHE A 190 27.25 -7.76 10.68
C PHE A 190 27.19 -8.03 12.18
N LYS A 191 26.66 -7.12 13.02
CA LYS A 191 26.58 -7.33 14.48
C LYS A 191 25.78 -8.57 14.90
N SER A 192 24.94 -9.11 14.03
CA SER A 192 24.21 -10.36 14.29
C SER A 192 25.03 -11.63 14.04
N VAL A 193 26.23 -11.50 13.50
CA VAL A 193 27.19 -12.59 13.33
C VAL A 193 28.05 -12.64 14.56
N GLU A 194 28.05 -13.74 15.30
CA GLU A 194 28.72 -13.91 16.59
C GLU A 194 30.19 -13.41 16.57
N LYS A 195 30.93 -13.73 15.51
CA LYS A 195 32.33 -13.29 15.32
C LYS A 195 32.47 -11.76 15.27
N PHE A 196 31.43 -11.02 14.89
CA PHE A 196 31.46 -9.57 14.66
C PHE A 196 30.48 -8.78 15.53
N GLU A 197 30.04 -9.37 16.65
CA GLU A 197 29.07 -8.71 17.56
C GLU A 197 29.55 -7.37 18.10
N ASN A 198 30.88 -7.20 18.27
CA ASN A 198 31.52 -5.99 18.75
C ASN A 198 32.12 -5.12 17.62
N ILE A 199 31.63 -5.26 16.39
CA ILE A 199 32.18 -4.61 15.19
C ILE A 199 32.35 -3.09 15.35
N LYS A 200 31.46 -2.44 16.09
CA LYS A 200 31.50 -0.99 16.36
C LYS A 200 32.69 -0.60 17.22
N GLU A 201 33.00 -1.43 18.21
CA GLU A 201 34.11 -1.23 19.13
C GLU A 201 35.45 -1.61 18.51
N ASP A 202 35.45 -2.57 17.59
CA ASP A 202 36.64 -3.15 16.98
C ASP A 202 37.18 -2.34 15.80
N LEU A 203 36.31 -1.67 15.06
CA LEU A 203 36.69 -0.95 13.85
C LEU A 203 36.92 0.55 14.07
N PHE A 204 37.85 1.09 13.28
CA PHE A 204 38.17 2.51 13.19
C PHE A 204 38.00 2.98 11.74
N GLU A 205 37.22 4.04 11.53
CA GLU A 205 37.06 4.68 10.23
C GLU A 205 38.20 5.63 9.92
N ILE A 206 38.95 5.34 8.85
CA ILE A 206 40.06 6.17 8.40
C ILE A 206 39.55 7.35 7.60
N THR A 207 38.63 7.09 6.66
CA THR A 207 37.98 8.09 5.81
C THR A 207 36.71 7.48 5.24
N SER A 208 35.81 8.35 4.79
CA SER A 208 34.58 7.93 4.09
C SER A 208 34.25 8.90 2.96
N LYS A 209 33.46 8.43 2.00
CA LYS A 209 33.01 9.22 0.87
C LYS A 209 31.56 8.92 0.53
N GLU A 210 30.83 9.99 0.26
CA GLU A 210 29.44 9.95 -0.17
C GLU A 210 29.32 10.24 -1.68
N LYS A 211 28.41 9.54 -2.35
CA LYS A 211 28.07 9.76 -3.75
C LYS A 211 26.58 9.66 -3.99
N LYS A 212 26.02 10.68 -4.62
CA LYS A 212 24.62 10.67 -5.09
C LYS A 212 24.55 10.13 -6.51
N VAL A 213 23.70 9.18 -6.73
CA VAL A 213 23.48 8.53 -8.02
C VAL A 213 22.00 8.61 -8.37
N ALA A 214 21.69 9.01 -9.60
CA ALA A 214 20.32 8.98 -10.07
C ALA A 214 19.75 7.54 -9.96
N LYS A 215 18.60 7.40 -9.33
CA LYS A 215 17.90 6.12 -9.24
C LYS A 215 17.57 5.67 -10.68
N LYS A 216 18.00 4.48 -11.08
CA LYS A 216 17.56 3.89 -12.33
C LYS A 216 16.06 3.63 -12.18
N ILE A 217 15.26 4.46 -12.83
CA ILE A 217 13.85 4.16 -13.05
C ILE A 217 13.89 3.02 -14.05
N THR A 218 13.63 1.82 -13.60
CA THR A 218 13.32 0.73 -14.52
C THR A 218 12.11 1.20 -15.33
N GLU A 219 12.23 1.21 -16.65
CA GLU A 219 11.13 1.43 -17.58
C GLU A 219 10.13 0.27 -17.50
N THR A 220 9.54 0.05 -16.35
CA THR A 220 8.18 -0.48 -16.30
C THR A 220 7.36 0.61 -16.96
N GLU A 221 6.76 0.31 -18.10
CA GLU A 221 5.81 1.17 -18.78
C GLU A 221 5.09 2.00 -17.73
N VAL A 222 5.15 3.31 -17.86
CA VAL A 222 4.50 4.25 -16.94
C VAL A 222 3.00 4.06 -17.12
N VAL A 223 2.50 2.97 -16.55
CA VAL A 223 1.07 2.72 -16.41
C VAL A 223 0.61 3.74 -15.38
N SER A 224 0.00 4.80 -15.86
CA SER A 224 -0.47 5.91 -15.03
C SER A 224 -1.56 5.47 -14.04
N ASN A 225 -2.15 4.30 -14.20
CA ASN A 225 -3.24 3.78 -13.39
C ASN A 225 -2.97 2.33 -12.99
N ILE A 226 -3.16 2.01 -11.72
CA ILE A 226 -3.12 0.64 -11.22
C ILE A 226 -4.45 -0.04 -11.55
N GLU A 227 -4.55 -0.55 -12.77
CA GLU A 227 -5.73 -1.26 -13.28
C GLU A 227 -5.49 -2.76 -13.43
N LYS A 228 -4.22 -3.18 -13.40
CA LYS A 228 -3.82 -4.58 -13.55
C LYS A 228 -3.31 -5.16 -12.23
N PRO A 229 -3.44 -6.47 -12.03
CA PRO A 229 -2.78 -7.15 -10.93
C PRO A 229 -1.27 -6.90 -10.94
N PHE A 230 -0.67 -6.76 -9.76
CA PHE A 230 0.76 -6.51 -9.62
C PHE A 230 1.35 -7.22 -8.40
N ALA A 231 2.67 -7.38 -8.39
CA ALA A 231 3.43 -7.88 -7.26
C ALA A 231 4.27 -6.77 -6.64
N LEU A 232 4.25 -6.71 -5.31
CA LEU A 232 4.95 -5.75 -4.46
C LEU A 232 5.88 -6.48 -3.51
N LEU A 233 7.14 -6.05 -3.44
CA LEU A 233 8.09 -6.49 -2.43
C LEU A 233 8.09 -5.52 -1.25
N LEU A 234 7.61 -5.98 -0.09
CA LEU A 234 7.65 -5.22 1.16
C LEU A 234 8.88 -5.67 1.98
N LEU A 235 9.74 -4.71 2.27
CA LEU A 235 10.99 -4.92 3.02
C LEU A 235 10.98 -4.14 4.32
N GLY A 236 11.05 -4.84 5.44
CA GLY A 236 11.29 -4.27 6.75
C GLY A 236 12.79 -4.22 7.03
N VAL A 237 13.29 -3.03 7.33
CA VAL A 237 14.72 -2.76 7.51
C VAL A 237 15.01 -2.44 8.97
N ASP A 238 15.97 -3.13 9.54
CA ASP A 238 16.53 -2.79 10.85
C ASP A 238 17.52 -1.63 10.69
N SER A 239 17.01 -0.42 10.60
CA SER A 239 17.80 0.81 10.53
C SER A 239 17.48 1.73 11.69
N GLU A 240 18.50 2.17 12.41
CA GLU A 240 18.40 3.21 13.44
C GLU A 240 18.40 4.62 12.82
N LYS A 241 18.72 4.74 11.51
CA LYS A 241 18.78 6.02 10.82
C LYS A 241 17.38 6.44 10.36
N GLU A 242 17.06 7.70 10.58
CA GLU A 242 15.78 8.30 10.13
C GLU A 242 15.63 8.27 8.60
N ASP A 243 16.73 8.43 7.87
CA ASP A 243 16.73 8.42 6.39
C ASP A 243 17.25 7.08 5.83
N ILE A 244 16.33 6.19 5.48
CA ILE A 244 16.65 4.88 4.88
C ILE A 244 17.16 4.99 3.44
N SER A 245 17.09 6.16 2.80
CA SER A 245 17.66 6.37 1.46
C SER A 245 19.18 6.54 1.48
N GLN A 246 19.75 6.84 2.63
CA GLN A 246 21.20 7.03 2.75
C GLN A 246 21.98 5.72 2.75
N SER A 247 21.30 4.59 2.92
CA SER A 247 21.92 3.28 2.95
C SER A 247 21.31 2.37 1.90
N THR A 248 22.09 2.00 0.92
CA THR A 248 21.67 1.09 -0.15
C THR A 248 21.76 -0.34 0.30
N SER A 249 22.81 -0.70 1.02
CA SER A 249 22.93 -2.00 1.70
C SER A 249 22.13 -1.97 3.00
N PHE A 250 21.39 -3.02 3.29
CA PHE A 250 20.55 -3.10 4.49
C PHE A 250 20.41 -4.55 4.98
N ASN A 251 19.92 -4.74 6.19
CA ASN A 251 19.42 -6.03 6.64
C ASN A 251 17.95 -6.15 6.32
N GLY A 252 17.63 -7.05 5.40
CA GLY A 252 16.26 -7.44 5.10
C GLY A 252 15.72 -8.35 6.21
N ASP A 253 15.25 -7.80 7.31
CA ASP A 253 14.76 -8.58 8.45
C ASP A 253 13.32 -9.07 8.27
N SER A 254 12.56 -8.36 7.47
CA SER A 254 11.22 -8.74 7.03
C SER A 254 11.18 -8.70 5.50
N ILE A 255 10.86 -9.83 4.89
CA ILE A 255 10.79 -9.99 3.44
C ILE A 255 9.41 -10.56 3.13
N MET A 256 8.55 -9.75 2.51
CA MET A 256 7.20 -10.17 2.18
C MET A 256 6.90 -9.83 0.72
N VAL A 257 6.43 -10.82 -0.03
CA VAL A 257 5.92 -10.61 -1.40
C VAL A 257 4.40 -10.53 -1.32
N ILE A 258 3.85 -9.41 -1.78
CA ILE A 258 2.42 -9.15 -1.80
C ILE A 258 1.97 -9.11 -3.24
N THR A 259 0.93 -9.85 -3.60
CA THR A 259 0.24 -9.64 -4.87
C THR A 259 -1.11 -8.99 -4.61
N PHE A 260 -1.48 -8.02 -5.42
CA PHE A 260 -2.78 -7.37 -5.35
C PHE A 260 -3.47 -7.42 -6.70
N ASN A 261 -4.74 -7.81 -6.68
CA ASN A 261 -5.59 -7.80 -7.86
C ASN A 261 -6.70 -6.76 -7.71
N PRO A 262 -6.64 -5.63 -8.41
CA PRO A 262 -7.64 -4.56 -8.31
C PRO A 262 -9.00 -4.97 -8.87
N ASN A 263 -9.07 -6.04 -9.71
CA ASN A 263 -10.33 -6.52 -10.29
C ASN A 263 -11.12 -7.39 -9.29
N THR A 264 -10.42 -8.15 -8.44
CA THR A 264 -11.02 -9.04 -7.44
C THR A 264 -10.91 -8.51 -6.02
N LEU A 265 -10.10 -7.46 -5.81
CA LEU A 265 -9.73 -6.91 -4.50
C LEU A 265 -9.05 -7.93 -3.58
N ASN A 266 -8.47 -8.98 -4.16
CA ASN A 266 -7.74 -10.00 -3.42
C ASN A 266 -6.27 -9.62 -3.29
N THR A 267 -5.74 -9.94 -2.10
CA THR A 267 -4.34 -9.76 -1.76
C THR A 267 -3.77 -11.10 -1.30
N THR A 268 -2.65 -11.53 -1.85
CA THR A 268 -1.85 -12.61 -1.25
C THR A 268 -0.64 -12.01 -0.57
N MET A 269 -0.27 -12.54 0.58
CA MET A 269 0.90 -12.10 1.35
C MET A 269 1.77 -13.30 1.67
N LEU A 270 2.94 -13.39 1.04
CA LEU A 270 3.94 -14.43 1.29
C LEU A 270 5.09 -13.86 2.12
N SER A 271 5.19 -14.25 3.38
CA SER A 271 6.38 -13.99 4.20
C SER A 271 7.45 -15.03 3.91
N ILE A 272 8.65 -14.59 3.55
CA ILE A 272 9.80 -15.44 3.29
C ILE A 272 10.79 -15.26 4.45
N PRO A 273 11.14 -16.34 5.17
CA PRO A 273 12.13 -16.26 6.23
C PRO A 273 13.46 -15.69 5.72
N ARG A 274 14.03 -14.72 6.41
CA ARG A 274 15.27 -14.03 5.98
C ARG A 274 16.47 -14.96 5.80
N ASP A 275 16.51 -16.05 6.57
CA ASP A 275 17.58 -17.05 6.56
C ASP A 275 17.33 -18.15 5.49
N THR A 276 16.35 -18.00 4.60
CA THR A 276 16.08 -18.95 3.52
C THR A 276 17.30 -19.05 2.61
N PHE A 277 17.77 -20.28 2.44
CA PHE A 277 19.00 -20.58 1.67
C PHE A 277 18.68 -20.71 0.20
N VAL A 278 19.06 -19.71 -0.58
CA VAL A 278 18.74 -19.57 -2.02
C VAL A 278 19.93 -19.06 -2.84
N PRO A 279 19.95 -19.30 -4.15
CA PRO A 279 20.90 -18.63 -5.04
C PRO A 279 20.70 -17.13 -5.02
N ILE A 280 21.75 -16.36 -4.67
CA ILE A 280 21.69 -14.88 -4.66
C ILE A 280 22.05 -14.35 -6.04
N ALA A 281 21.16 -13.57 -6.64
CA ALA A 281 21.26 -13.16 -8.04
C ALA A 281 22.54 -12.39 -8.38
N CYS A 282 23.03 -11.57 -7.47
CA CYS A 282 24.22 -10.73 -7.67
C CYS A 282 25.53 -11.34 -7.10
N PHE A 283 25.47 -12.53 -6.53
CA PHE A 283 26.70 -13.22 -6.15
C PHE A 283 27.35 -13.89 -7.36
N PRO A 284 28.69 -13.96 -7.40
CA PRO A 284 29.40 -14.72 -8.44
C PRO A 284 28.84 -16.13 -8.57
N ASN A 285 28.54 -16.55 -9.81
CA ASN A 285 27.91 -17.83 -10.12
C ASN A 285 26.59 -18.09 -9.35
N GLN A 286 25.92 -17.05 -8.89
CA GLN A 286 24.69 -17.13 -8.07
C GLN A 286 24.88 -18.08 -6.87
N LYS A 287 26.02 -17.95 -6.18
CA LYS A 287 26.30 -18.76 -4.99
C LYS A 287 25.15 -18.69 -4.01
N GLN A 288 24.73 -19.85 -3.49
CA GLN A 288 23.67 -19.93 -2.50
C GLN A 288 24.09 -19.30 -1.17
N ASN A 289 23.18 -18.55 -0.57
CA ASN A 289 23.36 -17.96 0.76
C ASN A 289 21.99 -17.63 1.37
N LYS A 290 21.98 -17.08 2.59
CA LYS A 290 20.76 -16.54 3.20
C LYS A 290 20.16 -15.45 2.31
N LEU A 291 18.85 -15.47 2.13
CA LEU A 291 18.14 -14.48 1.32
C LEU A 291 18.42 -13.04 1.74
N THR A 292 18.53 -12.80 3.07
CA THR A 292 18.85 -11.46 3.59
C THR A 292 20.16 -10.89 3.04
N HIS A 293 21.12 -11.73 2.63
CA HIS A 293 22.40 -11.27 2.08
C HIS A 293 22.28 -10.63 0.70
N ALA A 294 21.17 -10.83 0.00
CA ALA A 294 20.87 -10.07 -1.22
C ALA A 294 20.70 -8.57 -0.92
N ALA A 295 20.13 -8.25 0.23
CA ALA A 295 19.93 -6.86 0.67
C ALA A 295 21.24 -6.14 1.01
N TRP A 296 22.33 -6.88 1.26
CA TRP A 296 23.66 -6.28 1.48
C TRP A 296 24.23 -5.63 0.22
N HIS A 297 23.68 -5.96 -0.96
CA HIS A 297 24.03 -5.26 -2.18
C HIS A 297 23.08 -4.06 -2.39
N ASP A 298 21.81 -4.33 -2.61
CA ASP A 298 20.78 -3.31 -2.77
C ASP A 298 19.38 -3.95 -2.89
N VAL A 299 18.36 -3.11 -3.07
CA VAL A 299 16.98 -3.55 -3.32
C VAL A 299 16.88 -4.33 -4.62
N GLY A 300 17.59 -3.91 -5.67
CA GLY A 300 17.54 -4.57 -6.99
C GLY A 300 18.09 -6.00 -6.96
N CYS A 301 19.14 -6.25 -6.16
CA CYS A 301 19.64 -7.60 -5.92
C CYS A 301 18.60 -8.46 -5.19
N MET A 302 17.91 -7.90 -4.20
CA MET A 302 16.83 -8.58 -3.49
C MET A 302 15.66 -8.90 -4.42
N GLU A 303 15.19 -7.91 -5.20
CA GLU A 303 14.14 -8.11 -6.20
C GLU A 303 14.52 -9.22 -7.17
N LYS A 304 15.70 -9.14 -7.77
CA LYS A 304 16.16 -10.15 -8.74
C LYS A 304 16.31 -11.54 -8.14
N THR A 305 16.76 -11.63 -6.90
CA THR A 305 16.85 -12.90 -6.17
C THR A 305 15.47 -13.51 -5.96
N ILE A 306 14.49 -12.70 -5.53
CA ILE A 306 13.11 -13.14 -5.31
C ILE A 306 12.43 -13.52 -6.63
N GLU A 307 12.62 -12.74 -7.71
CA GLU A 307 12.12 -13.08 -9.04
C GLU A 307 12.68 -14.42 -9.53
N ASN A 308 13.99 -14.64 -9.37
CA ASN A 308 14.61 -15.91 -9.73
C ASN A 308 14.09 -17.08 -8.89
N PHE A 309 13.78 -16.84 -7.63
CA PHE A 309 13.27 -17.81 -6.68
C PHE A 309 11.80 -18.16 -6.93
N THR A 310 10.94 -17.15 -7.08
CA THR A 310 9.49 -17.32 -7.21
C THR A 310 9.01 -17.45 -8.65
N LYS A 311 9.79 -17.02 -9.63
CA LYS A 311 9.39 -16.86 -11.03
C LYS A 311 8.18 -15.92 -11.19
N ILE A 312 8.09 -14.92 -10.30
CA ILE A 312 7.13 -13.84 -10.35
C ILE A 312 7.91 -12.55 -10.51
N ASN A 313 7.51 -11.71 -11.47
CA ASN A 313 8.08 -10.40 -11.66
C ASN A 313 7.63 -9.48 -10.54
N ILE A 314 8.54 -8.70 -9.96
CA ILE A 314 8.25 -7.70 -8.92
C ILE A 314 8.08 -6.34 -9.60
N ASP A 315 6.88 -5.81 -9.55
CA ASP A 315 6.55 -4.52 -10.19
C ASP A 315 6.95 -3.34 -9.32
N TYR A 316 6.77 -3.49 -8.01
CA TYR A 316 7.01 -2.43 -7.03
C TYR A 316 7.72 -2.94 -5.80
N TYR A 317 8.41 -2.02 -5.09
CA TYR A 317 8.86 -2.29 -3.74
C TYR A 317 8.49 -1.16 -2.78
N ILE A 318 8.39 -1.52 -1.52
CA ILE A 318 8.32 -0.61 -0.38
C ILE A 318 9.36 -1.08 0.64
N LYS A 319 10.29 -0.21 0.99
CA LYS A 319 11.25 -0.41 2.07
C LYS A 319 10.89 0.51 3.22
N VAL A 320 10.72 -0.04 4.43
CA VAL A 320 10.29 0.69 5.62
C VAL A 320 11.20 0.35 6.81
N ASN A 321 11.62 1.35 7.58
CA ASN A 321 12.36 1.15 8.82
C ASN A 321 11.43 1.04 10.04
N PHE A 322 11.98 0.73 11.22
CA PHE A 322 11.21 0.59 12.45
C PHE A 322 10.44 1.85 12.82
N LYS A 323 11.08 3.01 12.70
CA LYS A 323 10.42 4.29 12.97
C LYS A 323 9.24 4.52 12.02
N GLY A 324 9.38 4.14 10.76
CA GLY A 324 8.30 4.22 9.78
C GLY A 324 7.09 3.39 10.14
N VAL A 325 7.29 2.21 10.71
CA VAL A 325 6.17 1.38 11.20
C VAL A 325 5.48 2.06 12.37
N VAL A 326 6.24 2.55 13.36
CA VAL A 326 5.70 3.28 14.53
C VAL A 326 4.92 4.51 14.06
N ASP A 327 5.56 5.37 13.27
CA ASP A 327 4.96 6.62 12.78
C ASP A 327 3.70 6.37 11.95
N LEU A 328 3.69 5.32 11.12
CA LEU A 328 2.53 4.97 10.29
C LEU A 328 1.34 4.53 11.14
N VAL A 329 1.58 3.65 12.11
CA VAL A 329 0.52 3.13 12.99
C VAL A 329 -0.05 4.26 13.85
N ASP A 330 0.81 5.12 14.42
CA ASP A 330 0.38 6.26 15.24
C ASP A 330 -0.37 7.32 14.41
N ALA A 331 0.08 7.58 13.19
CA ALA A 331 -0.57 8.53 12.28
C ALA A 331 -2.00 8.13 11.90
N VAL A 332 -2.28 6.83 11.80
CA VAL A 332 -3.65 6.32 11.55
C VAL A 332 -4.47 6.19 12.84
N GLY A 333 -3.90 6.52 14.01
CA GLY A 333 -4.56 6.43 15.31
C GLY A 333 -4.65 5.00 15.85
N GLY A 334 -3.62 4.20 15.64
CA GLY A 334 -3.51 2.80 16.06
C GLY A 334 -4.21 1.82 15.14
N VAL A 335 -3.89 0.53 15.29
CA VAL A 335 -4.47 -0.57 14.51
C VAL A 335 -5.09 -1.62 15.41
N GLU A 336 -6.27 -2.13 15.04
CA GLU A 336 -6.94 -3.20 15.77
C GLU A 336 -6.38 -4.56 15.34
N VAL A 337 -5.90 -5.33 16.31
CA VAL A 337 -5.28 -6.64 16.09
C VAL A 337 -5.77 -7.63 17.13
N ASP A 338 -6.11 -8.83 16.70
CA ASP A 338 -6.26 -9.98 17.61
C ASP A 338 -4.86 -10.56 17.89
N VAL A 339 -4.29 -10.14 19.02
CA VAL A 339 -2.93 -10.51 19.43
C VAL A 339 -2.91 -11.98 19.87
N PRO A 340 -2.11 -12.84 19.23
CA PRO A 340 -2.19 -14.28 19.42
C PRO A 340 -1.71 -14.76 20.80
N TYR A 341 -0.83 -14.01 21.45
CA TYR A 341 -0.26 -14.36 22.77
C TYR A 341 0.23 -13.10 23.50
N SER A 342 0.29 -13.18 24.85
CA SER A 342 0.88 -12.10 25.64
C SER A 342 2.40 -12.19 25.59
N PHE A 343 3.08 -11.08 25.31
CA PHE A 343 4.54 -11.01 25.17
C PHE A 343 5.08 -9.66 25.59
N CYS A 344 6.39 -9.56 25.71
CA CYS A 344 7.12 -8.32 25.83
C CYS A 344 8.24 -8.21 24.78
N GLU A 345 8.60 -6.99 24.44
CA GLU A 345 9.68 -6.69 23.50
C GLU A 345 10.37 -5.35 23.85
N GLN A 346 11.55 -5.11 23.29
CA GLN A 346 12.22 -3.81 23.34
C GLN A 346 11.39 -2.75 22.60
N ASP A 347 11.55 -1.48 23.01
CA ASP A 347 11.01 -0.35 22.24
C ASP A 347 11.71 -0.22 20.86
N SER A 348 11.30 0.75 20.07
CA SER A 348 11.88 1.04 18.73
C SER A 348 13.37 1.39 18.80
N ASN A 349 13.85 1.88 19.94
CA ASN A 349 15.25 2.20 20.20
C ASN A 349 16.03 1.05 20.86
N ARG A 350 15.44 -0.17 20.90
CA ARG A 350 16.04 -1.40 21.47
C ARG A 350 16.32 -1.33 22.97
N ASN A 351 15.57 -0.55 23.73
CA ASN A 351 15.71 -0.44 25.17
C ASN A 351 14.82 -1.41 25.93
N TRP A 352 15.35 -1.93 27.03
CA TRP A 352 14.65 -2.68 28.07
C TRP A 352 14.36 -1.81 29.29
N GLY A 353 13.75 -2.40 30.30
CA GLY A 353 13.47 -1.75 31.59
C GLY A 353 12.17 -0.92 31.53
N LYS A 354 12.25 0.38 31.84
CA LYS A 354 11.07 1.26 31.83
C LYS A 354 10.45 1.44 30.43
N ASN A 355 11.20 1.17 29.40
CA ASN A 355 10.77 1.30 28.00
C ASN A 355 10.33 -0.04 27.41
N THR A 356 10.35 -1.13 28.17
CA THR A 356 9.86 -2.43 27.70
C THR A 356 8.40 -2.34 27.29
N VAL A 357 8.12 -2.79 26.07
CA VAL A 357 6.76 -2.81 25.52
C VAL A 357 6.08 -4.11 25.90
N TYR A 358 4.93 -4.02 26.55
CA TYR A 358 4.10 -5.15 26.96
C TYR A 358 2.83 -5.18 26.15
N VAL A 359 2.49 -6.35 25.58
CA VAL A 359 1.27 -6.53 24.77
C VAL A 359 0.54 -7.76 25.26
N GLU A 360 -0.71 -7.62 25.66
CA GLU A 360 -1.55 -8.72 26.10
C GLU A 360 -2.18 -9.48 24.92
N LYS A 361 -2.56 -10.72 25.13
CA LYS A 361 -3.33 -11.53 24.18
C LYS A 361 -4.74 -10.98 24.00
N GLY A 362 -5.29 -11.05 22.79
CA GLY A 362 -6.68 -10.74 22.46
C GLY A 362 -6.85 -9.52 21.57
N ILE A 363 -8.10 -9.21 21.26
CA ILE A 363 -8.44 -8.09 20.37
C ILE A 363 -8.20 -6.77 21.10
N GLN A 364 -7.33 -5.96 20.55
CA GLN A 364 -6.99 -4.63 21.09
C GLN A 364 -6.46 -3.69 20.01
N THR A 365 -6.52 -2.41 20.29
CA THR A 365 -5.89 -1.39 19.45
C THR A 365 -4.43 -1.22 19.89
N LEU A 366 -3.50 -1.51 18.99
CA LEU A 366 -2.07 -1.33 19.19
C LEU A 366 -1.64 0.06 18.73
N ASP A 367 -0.82 0.72 19.52
CA ASP A 367 -0.05 1.89 19.09
C ASP A 367 1.17 1.47 18.24
N GLY A 368 1.96 2.44 17.79
CA GLY A 368 3.11 2.17 16.92
C GLY A 368 4.16 1.29 17.56
N GLU A 369 4.50 1.53 18.83
CA GLU A 369 5.49 0.74 19.57
C GLU A 369 5.00 -0.70 19.80
N GLN A 370 3.74 -0.89 20.16
CA GLN A 370 3.13 -2.21 20.34
C GLN A 370 3.03 -2.99 19.03
N ALA A 371 2.68 -2.33 17.93
CA ALA A 371 2.62 -2.94 16.61
C ALA A 371 4.01 -3.34 16.11
N LEU A 372 5.02 -2.49 16.30
CA LEU A 372 6.41 -2.82 16.00
C LEU A 372 6.92 -3.97 16.85
N ALA A 373 6.63 -3.96 18.16
CA ALA A 373 6.98 -5.03 19.08
C ALA A 373 6.42 -6.38 18.61
N LEU A 374 5.14 -6.43 18.20
CA LEU A 374 4.52 -7.63 17.66
C LEU A 374 5.18 -8.08 16.35
N ALA A 375 5.48 -7.16 15.44
CA ALA A 375 6.13 -7.46 14.16
C ALA A 375 7.58 -7.96 14.30
N ARG A 376 8.24 -7.67 15.43
CA ARG A 376 9.63 -8.06 15.71
C ARG A 376 9.76 -9.32 16.54
N ASN A 377 8.74 -9.66 17.32
CA ASN A 377 8.80 -10.73 18.30
C ASN A 377 9.09 -12.09 17.64
N ARG A 378 10.18 -12.76 18.06
CA ARG A 378 10.68 -14.04 17.54
C ARG A 378 10.73 -15.14 18.57
N HIS A 379 10.89 -14.79 19.84
CA HIS A 379 11.07 -15.73 20.94
C HIS A 379 10.65 -15.05 22.25
N PRO A 380 10.30 -15.86 23.27
CA PRO A 380 10.07 -15.34 24.60
C PRO A 380 11.32 -14.64 25.17
N ASN A 381 11.12 -13.47 25.75
CA ASN A 381 12.20 -12.69 26.37
C ASN A 381 12.19 -12.90 27.89
N SER A 382 13.16 -13.63 28.42
CA SER A 382 13.25 -14.00 29.84
C SER A 382 13.28 -12.81 30.81
N VAL A 383 13.63 -11.62 30.31
CA VAL A 383 13.63 -10.35 31.08
C VAL A 383 12.25 -9.97 31.62
N CYS A 384 11.16 -10.49 31.03
CA CYS A 384 9.80 -10.03 31.31
C CYS A 384 9.01 -10.87 32.29
N GLY A 385 9.56 -11.99 32.75
CA GLY A 385 8.90 -12.91 33.69
C GLY A 385 7.85 -13.83 33.03
N GLU A 386 7.40 -14.82 33.79
CA GLU A 386 6.62 -15.97 33.28
C GLU A 386 5.32 -15.59 32.55
N LYS A 387 4.62 -14.55 33.00
CA LYS A 387 3.36 -14.10 32.35
C LYS A 387 3.56 -13.79 30.85
N TRP A 388 4.75 -13.31 30.49
CA TRP A 388 5.08 -12.77 29.18
C TRP A 388 5.96 -13.71 28.34
N THR A 389 6.26 -14.89 28.86
CA THR A 389 7.16 -15.87 28.21
C THR A 389 6.50 -17.21 27.94
N ASN A 390 5.22 -17.37 28.33
CA ASN A 390 4.49 -18.62 28.15
C ASN A 390 3.85 -18.71 26.74
N TYR A 391 4.69 -18.71 25.72
CA TYR A 391 4.28 -18.94 24.32
C TYR A 391 5.45 -19.52 23.53
N GLU A 392 5.12 -20.18 22.42
CA GLU A 392 6.10 -20.59 21.41
C GLU A 392 6.12 -19.58 20.27
N SER A 393 7.30 -19.19 19.86
CA SER A 393 7.49 -18.29 18.72
C SER A 393 8.68 -18.73 17.87
N SER A 394 8.74 -18.21 16.64
CA SER A 394 9.77 -18.52 15.68
C SER A 394 9.82 -17.44 14.60
N ASP A 395 10.72 -17.55 13.66
CA ASP A 395 10.74 -16.69 12.47
C ASP A 395 9.45 -16.78 11.65
N PHE A 396 8.78 -17.93 11.64
CA PHE A 396 7.47 -18.12 11.02
C PHE A 396 6.37 -17.34 11.72
N VAL A 397 6.31 -17.44 13.05
CA VAL A 397 5.34 -16.69 13.85
C VAL A 397 5.56 -15.19 13.68
N ARG A 398 6.81 -14.74 13.61
CA ARG A 398 7.12 -13.35 13.29
C ARG A 398 6.57 -12.94 11.92
N GLY A 399 6.74 -13.75 10.89
CA GLY A 399 6.16 -13.52 9.58
C GLY A 399 4.63 -13.43 9.61
N GLN A 400 3.96 -14.28 10.41
CA GLN A 400 2.52 -14.22 10.64
C GLN A 400 2.10 -12.92 11.34
N ASN A 401 2.82 -12.51 12.36
CA ASN A 401 2.57 -11.25 13.07
C ASN A 401 2.73 -10.04 12.15
N GLN A 402 3.74 -10.04 11.28
CA GLN A 402 3.92 -9.00 10.26
C GLN A 402 2.73 -8.93 9.30
N GLN A 403 2.21 -10.07 8.86
CA GLN A 403 1.01 -10.12 8.02
C GLN A 403 -0.25 -9.61 8.75
N LEU A 404 -0.38 -9.87 10.06
CA LEU A 404 -1.45 -9.31 10.89
C LEU A 404 -1.40 -7.78 10.92
N ILE A 405 -0.21 -7.20 11.15
CA ILE A 405 -0.04 -5.74 11.17
C ILE A 405 -0.32 -5.12 9.80
N VAL A 406 0.17 -5.71 8.71
CA VAL A 406 -0.11 -5.23 7.35
C VAL A 406 -1.61 -5.26 7.06
N GLN A 407 -2.29 -6.34 7.41
CA GLN A 407 -3.75 -6.46 7.25
C GLN A 407 -4.50 -5.43 8.10
N ALA A 408 -4.08 -5.24 9.35
CA ALA A 408 -4.70 -4.28 10.26
C ALA A 408 -4.52 -2.83 9.78
N LEU A 409 -3.34 -2.48 9.25
CA LEU A 409 -3.09 -1.20 8.61
C LEU A 409 -4.00 -0.98 7.40
N PHE A 410 -4.12 -1.97 6.53
CA PHE A 410 -5.04 -1.92 5.38
C PHE A 410 -6.48 -1.67 5.83
N ASN A 411 -6.94 -2.39 6.86
CA ASN A 411 -8.27 -2.23 7.41
C ASN A 411 -8.48 -0.85 8.02
N LYS A 412 -7.47 -0.28 8.66
CA LYS A 412 -7.55 1.05 9.25
C LYS A 412 -7.55 2.15 8.19
N VAL A 413 -6.66 2.08 7.19
CA VAL A 413 -6.56 3.09 6.13
C VAL A 413 -7.86 3.24 5.35
N LYS A 414 -8.57 2.13 5.07
CA LYS A 414 -9.89 2.21 4.39
C LYS A 414 -10.97 2.95 5.20
N THR A 415 -10.77 3.20 6.50
CA THR A 415 -11.71 3.96 7.34
C THR A 415 -11.39 5.45 7.41
N ILE A 416 -10.22 5.88 6.94
CA ILE A 416 -9.79 7.29 6.99
C ILE A 416 -10.61 8.09 5.97
N ARG A 417 -11.33 9.09 6.47
CA ARG A 417 -12.13 10.01 5.64
C ARG A 417 -11.68 11.46 5.76
N ASP A 418 -10.89 11.76 6.77
CA ASP A 418 -10.37 13.09 7.02
C ASP A 418 -9.07 13.33 6.24
N ILE A 419 -9.07 14.40 5.45
CA ILE A 419 -7.93 14.76 4.60
C ILE A 419 -6.68 15.15 5.42
N ASN A 420 -6.87 15.68 6.63
CA ASN A 420 -5.74 16.03 7.48
C ASN A 420 -5.06 14.78 8.02
N THR A 421 -5.83 13.76 8.41
CA THR A 421 -5.29 12.46 8.82
C THR A 421 -4.52 11.81 7.68
N LEU A 422 -5.10 11.77 6.46
CA LEU A 422 -4.40 11.26 5.29
C LEU A 422 -3.11 12.02 5.02
N TYR A 423 -3.17 13.35 5.12
CA TYR A 423 -2.00 14.20 4.96
C TYR A 423 -0.92 13.91 6.01
N ASN A 424 -1.29 13.80 7.30
CA ASN A 424 -0.35 13.49 8.38
C ASN A 424 0.32 12.13 8.16
N VAL A 425 -0.44 11.13 7.72
CA VAL A 425 0.11 9.83 7.33
C VAL A 425 1.17 9.99 6.23
N LEU A 426 0.85 10.71 5.16
CA LEU A 426 1.79 10.92 4.05
C LEU A 426 3.04 11.71 4.49
N ASP A 427 2.89 12.70 5.36
CA ASP A 427 4.00 13.54 5.82
C ASP A 427 4.95 12.80 6.78
N LEU A 428 4.42 11.99 7.69
CA LEU A 428 5.21 11.20 8.63
C LEU A 428 5.94 10.03 7.95
N VAL A 429 5.25 9.38 7.02
CA VAL A 429 5.77 8.17 6.35
C VAL A 429 6.86 8.48 5.32
N GLN A 430 6.85 9.67 4.71
CA GLN A 430 7.75 10.02 3.60
C GLN A 430 9.25 9.94 3.95
N GLN A 431 9.63 10.11 5.22
CA GLN A 431 11.03 10.08 5.65
C GLN A 431 11.51 8.67 5.93
N ASN A 432 10.59 7.76 6.21
CA ASN A 432 10.83 6.40 6.70
C ASN A 432 10.45 5.31 5.70
N ILE A 433 10.07 5.71 4.48
CA ILE A 433 9.75 4.80 3.37
C ILE A 433 10.58 5.17 2.14
N ASP A 434 11.09 4.14 1.46
CA ASP A 434 11.64 4.24 0.11
C ASP A 434 10.87 3.30 -0.82
N THR A 435 10.51 3.79 -2.01
CA THR A 435 9.69 3.04 -2.98
C THR A 435 9.98 3.47 -4.42
N ASN A 436 9.67 2.60 -5.38
CA ASN A 436 9.67 2.92 -6.80
C ASN A 436 8.28 3.34 -7.32
N PHE A 437 7.23 3.36 -6.47
CA PHE A 437 5.95 3.93 -6.89
C PHE A 437 6.10 5.38 -7.30
N THR A 438 5.61 5.73 -8.48
CA THR A 438 5.50 7.13 -8.89
C THR A 438 4.34 7.82 -8.15
N THR A 439 4.39 9.14 -8.04
CA THR A 439 3.30 9.93 -7.45
C THR A 439 1.96 9.62 -8.10
N ASN A 440 1.91 9.47 -9.42
CA ASN A 440 0.68 9.16 -10.14
C ASN A 440 0.14 7.76 -9.80
N GLN A 441 1.02 6.77 -9.63
CA GLN A 441 0.63 5.42 -9.22
C GLN A 441 0.09 5.40 -7.80
N ILE A 442 0.72 6.11 -6.86
CA ILE A 442 0.20 6.25 -5.48
C ILE A 442 -1.18 6.92 -5.49
N LEU A 443 -1.35 7.99 -6.26
CA LEU A 443 -2.63 8.66 -6.39
C LEU A 443 -3.70 7.80 -7.09
N SER A 444 -3.31 6.84 -7.94
CA SER A 444 -4.24 5.92 -8.60
C SER A 444 -4.90 4.94 -7.63
N PHE A 445 -4.28 4.65 -6.48
CA PHE A 445 -4.93 3.89 -5.39
C PHE A 445 -6.18 4.59 -4.85
N TYR A 446 -6.30 5.91 -5.03
CA TYR A 446 -7.54 6.63 -4.74
C TYR A 446 -8.72 6.05 -5.54
N ASN A 447 -8.53 5.69 -6.80
CA ASN A 447 -9.58 5.10 -7.63
C ASN A 447 -9.98 3.71 -7.13
N VAL A 448 -9.00 2.91 -6.69
CA VAL A 448 -9.26 1.61 -6.04
C VAL A 448 -10.03 1.82 -4.74
N GLY A 449 -9.57 2.72 -3.88
CA GLY A 449 -10.24 3.08 -2.63
C GLY A 449 -11.66 3.61 -2.84
N LYS A 450 -11.87 4.45 -3.83
CA LYS A 450 -13.18 4.98 -4.21
C LYS A 450 -14.11 3.89 -4.74
N ASN A 451 -13.61 2.98 -5.57
CA ASN A 451 -14.40 1.83 -6.04
C ASN A 451 -14.83 0.95 -4.86
N ILE A 452 -13.94 0.73 -3.90
CA ILE A 452 -14.27 0.04 -2.65
C ILE A 452 -15.35 0.82 -1.90
N LEU A 453 -15.18 2.11 -1.67
CA LEU A 453 -16.12 2.95 -0.90
C LEU A 453 -17.48 3.11 -1.57
N ASN A 454 -17.52 3.25 -2.88
CA ASN A 454 -18.77 3.43 -3.63
C ASN A 454 -19.57 2.13 -3.80
N ASN A 455 -18.86 0.99 -3.85
CA ASN A 455 -19.47 -0.29 -4.18
C ASN A 455 -19.73 -1.17 -2.94
N VAL A 456 -19.23 -0.81 -1.76
CA VAL A 456 -19.18 -1.73 -0.62
C VAL A 456 -20.12 -1.34 0.51
N GLY A 457 -20.58 -0.12 0.59
CA GLY A 457 -21.22 0.30 1.83
C GLY A 457 -20.30 0.09 3.06
N LYS A 458 -20.73 0.49 4.24
CA LYS A 458 -19.88 0.52 5.44
C LYS A 458 -19.54 -0.86 6.04
N ASP A 459 -20.23 -1.92 5.63
CA ASP A 459 -20.29 -3.19 6.40
C ASP A 459 -19.76 -4.42 5.66
N VAL A 460 -19.21 -4.31 4.47
CA VAL A 460 -18.74 -5.47 3.69
C VAL A 460 -17.23 -5.52 3.63
N ASP A 461 -16.66 -6.60 4.14
CA ASP A 461 -15.23 -6.90 4.02
C ASP A 461 -14.97 -7.50 2.64
N LEU A 462 -14.70 -6.62 1.66
CA LEU A 462 -14.45 -7.01 0.26
C LEU A 462 -12.99 -7.31 -0.03
N LEU A 463 -12.09 -6.88 0.84
CA LEU A 463 -10.67 -7.15 0.65
C LEU A 463 -10.40 -8.58 1.12
N GLY A 464 -10.16 -9.47 0.18
CA GLY A 464 -9.64 -10.80 0.47
C GLY A 464 -8.16 -10.74 0.84
N PHE A 465 -7.78 -11.35 1.96
CA PHE A 465 -6.39 -11.50 2.37
C PHE A 465 -6.05 -12.97 2.52
N GLU A 466 -5.13 -13.43 1.66
CA GLU A 466 -4.56 -14.77 1.74
C GLU A 466 -3.15 -14.70 2.31
N LYS A 467 -3.00 -15.25 3.48
CA LYS A 467 -1.72 -15.38 4.17
C LYS A 467 -1.05 -16.67 3.70
N LEU A 468 0.03 -16.52 2.96
CA LEU A 468 0.82 -17.63 2.44
C LEU A 468 2.10 -17.80 3.26
N TYR A 469 2.51 -19.03 3.45
CA TYR A 469 3.69 -19.36 4.22
C TYR A 469 4.59 -20.29 3.42
N LEU A 470 5.87 -19.91 3.30
CA LEU A 470 6.88 -20.79 2.76
C LEU A 470 7.35 -21.72 3.88
N GLU A 471 7.09 -23.01 3.75
CA GLU A 471 7.56 -24.00 4.69
C GLU A 471 9.04 -24.27 4.47
N THR A 472 9.80 -24.25 5.57
CA THR A 472 11.24 -24.48 5.55
C THR A 472 11.66 -25.42 6.68
N LYS A 473 12.85 -25.99 6.56
CA LYS A 473 13.50 -26.79 7.58
C LYS A 473 14.80 -26.12 7.99
N GLY A 474 14.98 -25.92 9.30
CA GLY A 474 16.26 -25.44 9.84
C GLY A 474 17.39 -26.43 9.58
N MET A 475 18.48 -25.95 9.01
CA MET A 475 19.68 -26.74 8.75
C MET A 475 20.93 -25.93 9.07
N THR A 476 21.90 -26.57 9.73
CA THR A 476 23.23 -25.97 9.89
C THR A 476 24.04 -26.30 8.63
N ILE A 477 24.44 -25.27 7.89
CA ILE A 477 25.30 -25.38 6.72
C ILE A 477 26.66 -24.82 7.08
N TYR A 478 27.72 -25.61 6.83
CA TYR A 478 29.09 -25.19 7.12
C TYR A 478 29.52 -24.10 6.13
N ASP A 479 29.98 -22.97 6.68
CA ASP A 479 30.60 -21.90 5.90
C ASP A 479 32.13 -22.08 5.96
N GLU A 480 32.72 -22.39 4.81
CA GLU A 480 34.17 -22.69 4.72
C GLU A 480 35.03 -21.46 5.08
N ARG A 481 34.52 -20.27 4.80
CA ARG A 481 35.28 -19.02 5.11
C ARG A 481 35.27 -18.71 6.58
N LEU A 482 34.12 -18.74 7.24
CA LEU A 482 33.97 -18.50 8.66
C LEU A 482 34.40 -19.72 9.50
N LYS A 483 34.66 -20.88 8.88
CA LYS A 483 35.03 -22.15 9.53
C LYS A 483 34.03 -22.58 10.61
N GLN A 484 32.75 -22.27 10.41
CA GLN A 484 31.68 -22.57 11.37
C GLN A 484 30.40 -22.97 10.69
N GLY A 485 29.53 -23.68 11.38
CA GLY A 485 28.18 -23.99 10.92
C GLY A 485 27.26 -22.80 11.12
N LEU A 486 26.64 -22.34 10.06
CA LEU A 486 25.63 -21.27 10.11
C LEU A 486 24.23 -21.86 10.03
N SER A 487 23.33 -21.38 10.87
CA SER A 487 21.91 -21.75 10.81
C SER A 487 21.27 -21.14 9.56
N ASN A 488 20.61 -21.98 8.77
CA ASN A 488 19.90 -21.62 7.55
C ASN A 488 18.51 -22.23 7.55
N GLN A 489 17.62 -21.73 6.70
CA GLN A 489 16.30 -22.29 6.42
C GLN A 489 16.27 -22.85 4.99
N VAL A 490 16.15 -24.15 4.86
CA VAL A 490 16.02 -24.81 3.55
C VAL A 490 14.52 -25.01 3.27
N TYR A 491 14.04 -24.48 2.16
CA TYR A 491 12.63 -24.53 1.82
C TYR A 491 12.22 -25.86 1.18
N TYR A 492 10.95 -26.23 1.33
CA TYR A 492 10.37 -27.36 0.65
C TYR A 492 9.90 -26.96 -0.76
N PRO A 493 10.39 -27.62 -1.83
CA PRO A 493 10.04 -27.27 -3.22
C PRO A 493 8.53 -27.28 -3.49
N ASP A 494 7.80 -28.23 -2.91
CA ASP A 494 6.35 -28.33 -3.10
C ASP A 494 5.61 -27.16 -2.40
N SER A 495 6.08 -26.72 -1.23
CA SER A 495 5.56 -25.53 -0.57
C SER A 495 5.77 -24.29 -1.42
N LEU A 496 6.99 -24.11 -1.96
CA LEU A 496 7.27 -22.99 -2.87
C LEU A 496 6.36 -23.04 -4.09
N LYS A 497 6.20 -24.20 -4.72
CA LYS A 497 5.34 -24.39 -5.89
C LYS A 497 3.88 -24.02 -5.57
N ALA A 498 3.37 -24.41 -4.40
CA ALA A 498 2.00 -24.15 -4.00
C ALA A 498 1.75 -22.66 -3.75
N VAL A 499 2.63 -21.97 -3.01
CA VAL A 499 2.48 -20.53 -2.72
C VAL A 499 2.66 -19.69 -3.99
N VAL A 500 3.62 -20.05 -4.84
CA VAL A 500 3.83 -19.38 -6.14
C VAL A 500 2.61 -19.54 -7.05
N LYS A 501 2.00 -20.72 -7.09
CA LYS A 501 0.77 -20.95 -7.84
C LYS A 501 -0.37 -20.06 -7.36
N ALA A 502 -0.59 -19.95 -6.05
CA ALA A 502 -1.59 -19.06 -5.47
C ALA A 502 -1.37 -17.60 -5.87
N MET A 503 -0.12 -17.14 -5.80
CA MET A 503 0.24 -15.78 -6.22
C MET A 503 0.01 -15.55 -7.72
N LYS A 504 0.38 -16.51 -8.58
CA LYS A 504 0.17 -16.43 -10.04
C LYS A 504 -1.31 -16.41 -10.41
N ILE A 505 -2.15 -17.16 -9.70
CA ILE A 505 -3.61 -17.10 -9.89
C ILE A 505 -4.12 -15.69 -9.55
N ASN A 506 -3.68 -15.11 -8.42
CA ASN A 506 -4.07 -13.75 -8.05
C ASN A 506 -3.59 -12.69 -9.04
N LEU A 507 -2.44 -12.92 -9.69
CA LEU A 507 -1.88 -12.08 -10.75
C LEU A 507 -2.52 -12.33 -12.13
N GLU A 508 -3.50 -13.22 -12.24
CA GLU A 508 -4.14 -13.63 -13.51
C GLU A 508 -3.14 -14.27 -14.52
N LEU A 509 -1.99 -14.75 -14.03
CA LEU A 509 -0.99 -15.47 -14.83
C LEU A 509 -1.31 -16.95 -14.99
N GLU A 510 -2.15 -17.49 -14.10
CA GLU A 510 -2.68 -18.85 -14.16
C GLU A 510 -4.21 -18.81 -13.99
N LYS A 511 -4.88 -19.85 -14.50
CA LYS A 511 -6.34 -19.95 -14.41
C LYS A 511 -6.75 -20.11 -12.94
N PRO A 512 -7.88 -19.51 -12.56
CA PRO A 512 -8.46 -19.68 -11.23
C PRO A 512 -8.70 -21.15 -10.90
N GLU A 513 -8.29 -21.58 -9.71
CA GLU A 513 -8.57 -22.91 -9.15
C GLU A 513 -9.14 -22.76 -7.75
N LEU A 514 -9.93 -23.77 -7.34
CA LEU A 514 -10.33 -23.90 -5.94
C LEU A 514 -9.10 -24.29 -5.12
N ILE A 515 -8.51 -23.30 -4.46
CA ILE A 515 -7.41 -23.48 -3.54
C ILE A 515 -8.02 -23.54 -2.14
N LYS A 516 -7.63 -24.49 -1.33
CA LYS A 516 -8.10 -24.66 0.05
C LYS A 516 -6.98 -24.33 1.04
N ASN A 517 -7.24 -24.13 2.34
CA ASN A 517 -6.35 -23.55 3.35
C ASN A 517 -4.97 -24.19 3.46
N PHE A 518 -3.92 -23.41 3.46
CA PHE A 518 -2.57 -23.85 3.73
C PHE A 518 -2.36 -24.04 5.24
N SER A 519 -2.03 -25.24 5.63
CA SER A 519 -1.54 -25.51 6.96
C SER A 519 -0.26 -26.32 6.80
N PHE A 520 0.87 -25.63 6.91
CA PHE A 520 2.17 -26.27 6.84
C PHE A 520 2.69 -26.52 8.25
N SER A 521 3.16 -27.71 8.52
CA SER A 521 3.86 -28.06 9.75
C SER A 521 5.34 -28.27 9.45
N ILE A 522 6.20 -27.58 10.17
CA ILE A 522 7.67 -27.76 10.07
C ILE A 522 8.10 -29.16 10.52
N LYS A 523 7.25 -29.84 11.32
CA LYS A 523 7.56 -31.13 11.92
C LYS A 523 7.18 -32.31 11.04
N GLU A 524 6.39 -32.11 9.99
CA GLU A 524 5.86 -33.15 9.13
C GLU A 524 6.35 -32.91 7.69
N GLU A 525 6.48 -33.99 6.92
CA GLU A 525 6.77 -33.87 5.49
C GLU A 525 5.63 -33.10 4.81
N TYR A 526 6.01 -32.11 3.98
CA TYR A 526 5.03 -31.27 3.32
C TYR A 526 4.10 -32.08 2.43
N GLN A 527 2.84 -32.05 2.72
CA GLN A 527 1.77 -32.56 1.89
C GLN A 527 0.98 -31.39 1.31
N PRO A 528 0.89 -31.22 -0.02
CA PRO A 528 0.06 -30.19 -0.62
C PRO A 528 -1.37 -30.37 -0.15
N LYS A 529 -1.84 -29.48 0.69
CA LYS A 529 -3.23 -29.52 1.17
C LYS A 529 -4.07 -28.67 0.26
N VAL A 530 -5.15 -29.28 -0.23
CA VAL A 530 -6.20 -28.54 -0.91
C VAL A 530 -6.85 -27.69 0.15
N ILE A 531 -6.82 -26.46 -0.08
CA ILE A 531 -7.11 -25.50 0.89
C ILE A 531 -8.52 -25.05 0.75
N GLY A 532 -9.13 -24.72 1.82
CA GLY A 532 -10.50 -24.38 1.96
C GLY A 532 -11.02 -23.37 0.97
N LYS A 533 -12.13 -23.04 1.02
CA LYS A 533 -12.99 -22.29 0.16
C LYS A 533 -12.21 -21.22 -0.58
N ASN A 534 -12.11 -21.48 -1.84
CA ASN A 534 -12.32 -20.40 -2.64
C ASN A 534 -11.34 -19.41 -2.62
N ILE A 535 -10.52 -19.13 -3.31
CA ILE A 535 -10.21 -17.76 -3.29
C ILE A 535 -10.03 -17.20 -4.64
N PHE A 536 -9.38 -17.88 -5.46
CA PHE A 536 -9.00 -17.33 -6.74
C PHE A 536 -9.92 -17.79 -7.87
N GLY A 537 -10.81 -18.72 -7.65
CA GLY A 537 -11.57 -19.37 -8.73
C GLY A 537 -13.00 -18.94 -8.92
N SER A 538 -13.58 -18.27 -7.98
CA SER A 538 -15.01 -17.95 -8.01
C SER A 538 -15.36 -16.53 -7.56
N ILE A 539 -14.38 -15.68 -7.46
CA ILE A 539 -14.66 -14.26 -7.32
C ILE A 539 -14.74 -13.62 -8.72
N THR A 540 -15.67 -14.09 -9.50
CA THR A 540 -16.44 -13.14 -10.28
C THR A 540 -17.15 -12.31 -9.22
N ILE A 541 -16.71 -11.07 -9.01
CA ILE A 541 -17.47 -10.14 -8.17
C ILE A 541 -18.84 -10.12 -8.79
N ALA A 542 -19.80 -10.78 -8.13
CA ALA A 542 -21.13 -10.85 -8.63
C ALA A 542 -21.70 -9.44 -8.54
N THR A 543 -21.89 -8.83 -9.69
CA THR A 543 -22.41 -7.49 -9.80
C THR A 543 -23.87 -7.52 -10.23
N VAL A 544 -24.59 -6.50 -9.82
CA VAL A 544 -25.97 -6.27 -10.28
C VAL A 544 -25.95 -6.02 -11.79
N PRO A 545 -26.69 -6.79 -12.60
CA PRO A 545 -26.76 -6.57 -14.03
C PRO A 545 -27.61 -5.34 -14.37
N SER A 546 -27.56 -4.92 -15.62
CA SER A 546 -28.58 -4.02 -16.17
C SER A 546 -29.84 -4.81 -16.43
N PHE A 547 -30.95 -4.35 -15.89
CA PHE A 547 -32.28 -4.93 -16.14
C PHE A 547 -33.02 -4.27 -17.29
N ILE A 548 -32.40 -3.31 -17.99
CA ILE A 548 -32.96 -2.71 -19.20
C ILE A 548 -33.31 -3.81 -20.22
N GLY A 549 -34.55 -3.83 -20.69
CA GLY A 549 -35.04 -4.82 -21.65
C GLY A 549 -35.22 -6.25 -21.09
N LYS A 550 -35.17 -6.43 -19.75
CA LYS A 550 -35.46 -7.71 -19.12
C LYS A 550 -36.89 -7.79 -18.63
N SER A 551 -37.49 -8.97 -18.69
CA SER A 551 -38.84 -9.20 -18.18
C SER A 551 -38.89 -9.23 -16.66
N LYS A 552 -40.06 -8.93 -16.08
CA LYS A 552 -40.30 -9.04 -14.63
C LYS A 552 -39.94 -10.43 -14.08
N THR A 553 -40.27 -11.48 -14.83
CA THR A 553 -39.93 -12.87 -14.47
C THR A 553 -38.43 -13.10 -14.44
N TYR A 554 -37.67 -12.58 -15.43
CA TYR A 554 -36.20 -12.68 -15.43
C TYR A 554 -35.58 -12.00 -14.22
N ILE A 555 -36.07 -10.78 -13.91
CA ILE A 555 -35.54 -9.99 -12.79
C ILE A 555 -35.84 -10.69 -11.45
N SER A 556 -37.04 -11.22 -11.26
CA SER A 556 -37.42 -11.98 -10.07
C SER A 556 -36.59 -13.24 -9.89
N ASN A 557 -36.39 -14.02 -10.97
CA ASN A 557 -35.59 -15.23 -10.93
C ASN A 557 -34.12 -14.90 -10.61
N TRP A 558 -33.59 -13.84 -11.21
CA TRP A 558 -32.25 -13.38 -10.89
C TRP A 558 -32.11 -13.01 -9.40
N GLY A 559 -33.10 -12.32 -8.83
CA GLY A 559 -33.15 -11.99 -7.41
C GLY A 559 -33.09 -13.24 -6.53
N LEU A 560 -33.94 -14.24 -6.83
CA LEU A 560 -33.99 -15.52 -6.12
C LEU A 560 -32.65 -16.29 -6.21
N GLU A 561 -32.08 -16.41 -7.41
CA GLU A 561 -30.82 -17.11 -7.65
C GLU A 561 -29.63 -16.47 -6.91
N ASN A 562 -29.68 -15.16 -6.73
CA ASN A 562 -28.60 -14.39 -6.11
C ASN A 562 -28.89 -14.01 -4.65
N GLY A 563 -30.04 -14.36 -4.10
CA GLY A 563 -30.43 -14.02 -2.73
C GLY A 563 -30.59 -12.51 -2.52
N VAL A 564 -31.21 -11.85 -3.50
CA VAL A 564 -31.49 -10.40 -3.50
C VAL A 564 -33.00 -10.18 -3.53
N ASP A 565 -33.52 -9.43 -2.59
CA ASP A 565 -34.93 -9.05 -2.58
C ASP A 565 -35.22 -8.05 -3.68
N ILE A 566 -36.20 -8.40 -4.53
CA ILE A 566 -36.65 -7.53 -5.64
C ILE A 566 -38.04 -6.99 -5.33
N THR A 567 -38.16 -5.68 -5.31
CA THR A 567 -39.43 -4.97 -5.19
C THR A 567 -39.74 -4.27 -6.49
N PHE A 568 -40.98 -4.41 -6.99
CA PHE A 568 -41.45 -3.70 -8.18
C PHE A 568 -42.32 -2.52 -7.78
N GLU A 569 -41.95 -1.35 -8.28
CA GLU A 569 -42.72 -0.11 -8.17
C GLU A 569 -43.39 0.15 -9.53
N GLU A 570 -44.73 0.25 -9.57
CA GLU A 570 -45.48 0.45 -10.78
C GLU A 570 -45.64 1.95 -11.05
N TYR A 571 -45.26 2.37 -12.26
CA TYR A 571 -45.51 3.70 -12.78
C TYR A 571 -46.72 3.65 -13.72
N GLU A 572 -47.88 4.08 -13.23
CA GLU A 572 -49.14 4.09 -13.99
C GLU A 572 -49.12 5.22 -15.01
N THR A 573 -49.39 4.86 -16.26
CA THR A 573 -49.49 5.85 -17.38
C THR A 573 -50.38 5.32 -18.50
N ASP A 574 -51.07 6.22 -19.14
CA ASP A 574 -51.85 5.99 -20.37
C ASP A 574 -51.06 6.30 -21.64
N SER A 575 -49.88 6.92 -21.51
CA SER A 575 -49.06 7.38 -22.64
C SER A 575 -48.67 6.23 -23.57
N GLU A 576 -48.91 6.40 -24.87
CA GLU A 576 -48.50 5.45 -25.91
C GLU A 576 -47.00 5.32 -26.09
N ALA A 577 -46.22 6.22 -25.50
CA ALA A 577 -44.75 6.20 -25.54
C ALA A 577 -44.13 5.04 -24.77
N TYR A 578 -44.90 4.35 -23.93
CA TYR A 578 -44.40 3.25 -23.08
C TYR A 578 -45.19 1.96 -23.34
N GLU A 579 -44.52 0.82 -23.17
CA GLU A 579 -45.16 -0.49 -23.21
C GLU A 579 -45.44 -0.99 -21.78
N ASP A 580 -46.52 -1.77 -21.62
CA ASP A 580 -46.83 -2.36 -20.30
C ASP A 580 -45.73 -3.29 -19.85
N GLY A 581 -45.32 -3.16 -18.58
CA GLY A 581 -44.17 -3.90 -18.02
C GLY A 581 -42.79 -3.39 -18.46
N GLN A 582 -42.71 -2.28 -19.18
CA GLN A 582 -41.44 -1.68 -19.62
C GLN A 582 -40.61 -1.26 -18.40
N PHE A 583 -39.31 -1.66 -18.37
CA PHE A 583 -38.35 -1.22 -17.37
C PHE A 583 -38.06 0.28 -17.51
N LEU A 584 -38.13 1.01 -16.41
CA LEU A 584 -37.77 2.42 -16.34
C LEU A 584 -36.44 2.65 -15.59
N GLU A 585 -36.34 2.12 -14.38
CA GLU A 585 -35.23 2.41 -13.49
C GLU A 585 -34.99 1.26 -12.51
N GLN A 586 -33.75 1.13 -12.04
CA GLN A 586 -33.37 0.26 -10.90
C GLN A 586 -32.67 1.09 -9.83
N SER A 587 -33.03 0.89 -8.56
CA SER A 587 -32.49 1.66 -7.42
C SER A 587 -30.99 1.47 -7.20
N ILE A 588 -30.45 0.32 -7.61
CA ILE A 588 -29.02 0.03 -7.55
C ILE A 588 -28.46 0.02 -8.97
N PRO A 589 -27.48 0.89 -9.29
CA PRO A 589 -26.90 0.97 -10.62
C PRO A 589 -26.29 -0.37 -11.09
N PRO A 590 -26.35 -0.67 -12.41
CA PRO A 590 -25.64 -1.81 -12.98
C PRO A 590 -24.15 -1.77 -12.64
N LYS A 591 -23.53 -2.96 -12.48
CA LYS A 591 -22.15 -3.16 -12.04
C LYS A 591 -21.88 -2.84 -10.56
N SER A 592 -22.89 -2.44 -9.79
CA SER A 592 -22.79 -2.40 -8.33
C SER A 592 -22.62 -3.81 -7.75
N LEU A 593 -21.99 -3.93 -6.60
CA LEU A 593 -21.78 -5.23 -5.98
C LEU A 593 -23.11 -5.85 -5.54
N ILE A 594 -23.21 -7.15 -5.74
CA ILE A 594 -24.40 -7.90 -5.35
C ILE A 594 -24.63 -7.88 -3.83
N SER A 595 -23.56 -7.74 -3.03
CA SER A 595 -23.64 -7.64 -1.57
C SER A 595 -24.44 -6.41 -1.12
N ILE A 596 -24.36 -5.30 -1.84
CA ILE A 596 -25.17 -4.10 -1.58
C ILE A 596 -26.64 -4.45 -1.81
N ALA A 597 -26.92 -5.08 -2.95
CA ALA A 597 -28.26 -5.49 -3.30
C ALA A 597 -28.85 -6.50 -2.29
N LYS A 598 -28.02 -7.40 -1.75
CA LYS A 598 -28.43 -8.34 -0.68
C LYS A 598 -28.80 -7.65 0.64
N SER A 599 -28.14 -6.54 0.96
CA SER A 599 -28.41 -5.83 2.22
C SER A 599 -29.57 -4.84 2.13
N THR A 600 -29.86 -4.30 0.94
CA THR A 600 -30.84 -3.23 0.75
C THR A 600 -32.05 -3.64 -0.09
N GLY A 601 -31.98 -4.78 -0.80
CA GLY A 601 -32.90 -5.11 -1.88
C GLY A 601 -32.71 -4.21 -3.10
N ILE A 602 -33.40 -4.50 -4.18
CA ILE A 602 -33.45 -3.67 -5.38
C ILE A 602 -34.90 -3.30 -5.70
N THR A 603 -35.18 -2.03 -5.78
CA THR A 603 -36.47 -1.54 -6.29
C THR A 603 -36.36 -1.34 -7.82
N ILE A 604 -37.27 -1.95 -8.56
CA ILE A 604 -37.38 -1.87 -10.01
C ILE A 604 -38.63 -1.11 -10.36
N LYS A 605 -38.49 0.01 -11.06
CA LYS A 605 -39.60 0.78 -11.54
C LYS A 605 -40.01 0.30 -12.93
N ILE A 606 -41.27 -0.12 -13.06
CA ILE A 606 -41.83 -0.63 -14.32
C ILE A 606 -43.10 0.13 -14.68
N VAL A 607 -43.38 0.19 -15.97
CA VAL A 607 -44.63 0.80 -16.49
C VAL A 607 -45.81 -0.14 -16.24
N LYS A 608 -46.91 0.43 -15.78
CA LYS A 608 -48.24 -0.19 -15.78
C LYS A 608 -49.19 0.65 -16.62
N LYS A 609 -49.58 0.11 -17.74
CA LYS A 609 -50.55 0.79 -18.60
C LYS A 609 -51.93 0.79 -17.95
N ILE A 610 -52.50 1.99 -17.81
CA ILE A 610 -53.90 2.16 -17.43
C ILE A 610 -54.71 2.42 -18.67
N THR A 611 -55.79 1.68 -18.83
CA THR A 611 -56.77 1.98 -19.88
C THR A 611 -57.57 3.18 -19.39
N PRO A 612 -57.68 4.28 -20.19
CA PRO A 612 -58.55 5.37 -19.78
C PRO A 612 -59.98 4.84 -19.60
N ILE A 613 -60.55 5.10 -18.45
CA ILE A 613 -61.97 4.83 -18.24
C ILE A 613 -62.70 5.83 -19.14
N VAL A 614 -63.26 5.32 -20.22
CA VAL A 614 -64.25 6.11 -20.99
C VAL A 614 -65.50 6.14 -20.12
N GLU A 615 -65.76 7.26 -19.48
CA GLU A 615 -67.06 7.52 -18.90
C GLU A 615 -68.04 7.48 -20.05
N GLU A 616 -68.81 6.38 -20.21
CA GLU A 616 -70.05 6.38 -21.01
C GLU A 616 -71.02 7.34 -20.31
N GLU A 617 -71.38 8.44 -20.99
CA GLU A 617 -72.47 9.29 -20.60
C GLU A 617 -73.72 8.41 -20.57
N GLU A 618 -74.26 8.11 -19.38
CA GLU A 618 -75.61 7.57 -19.20
C GLU A 618 -76.61 8.60 -19.66
N THR A 619 -77.24 8.34 -20.83
CA THR A 619 -78.49 8.94 -21.19
C THR A 619 -79.57 8.35 -20.30
N GLU A 620 -80.20 9.21 -19.48
CA GLU A 620 -81.42 8.95 -18.74
C GLU A 620 -82.53 8.56 -19.73
N GLU A 621 -83.03 7.34 -19.65
CA GLU A 621 -84.38 6.97 -20.07
C GLU A 621 -85.17 6.45 -18.84
N GLU A 622 -86.16 7.29 -18.46
CA GLU A 622 -87.28 6.91 -17.60
C GLU A 622 -88.06 5.74 -18.21
N GLU A 623 -88.39 4.72 -17.42
CA GLU A 623 -89.75 4.16 -17.36
C GLU A 623 -89.86 3.03 -16.27
N THR A 624 -90.71 3.36 -15.32
CA THR A 624 -91.84 2.66 -14.72
C THR A 624 -91.65 1.30 -14.03
N GLU A 625 -92.12 1.36 -12.81
CA GLU A 625 -92.44 0.31 -11.84
C GLU A 625 -93.24 -0.86 -12.43
N GLU A 626 -92.96 -2.08 -12.01
CA GLU A 626 -93.97 -3.05 -11.60
C GLU A 626 -93.41 -3.99 -10.51
N GLU A 627 -94.11 -3.99 -9.41
CA GLU A 627 -94.06 -4.89 -8.26
C GLU A 627 -94.35 -6.34 -8.66
N LEU A 628 -93.70 -7.32 -8.04
CA LEU A 628 -94.36 -8.43 -7.38
C LEU A 628 -93.37 -9.45 -6.81
N THR A 629 -93.27 -9.45 -5.52
CA THR A 629 -93.52 -10.50 -4.53
C THR A 629 -92.83 -11.87 -4.65
N THR A 630 -92.32 -12.20 -3.51
CA THR A 630 -92.29 -13.39 -2.63
C THR A 630 -91.19 -14.44 -2.76
N ASP A 631 -90.40 -14.43 -1.78
CA ASP A 631 -90.02 -15.45 -0.79
C ASP A 631 -89.95 -16.94 -1.16
N PRO A 632 -89.34 -17.72 -0.31
CA PRO A 632 -87.94 -18.04 -0.08
C PRO A 632 -87.64 -19.59 -0.13
N ILE A 633 -86.63 -20.08 0.58
CA ILE A 633 -86.35 -21.48 0.98
C ILE A 633 -85.33 -22.19 0.05
N GLU A 634 -84.28 -22.81 0.47
CA GLU A 634 -83.74 -23.51 1.66
C GLU A 634 -82.29 -23.90 1.31
N GLU A 635 -81.44 -23.84 2.27
CA GLU A 635 -80.26 -24.72 2.35
C GLU A 635 -80.73 -26.18 2.57
N PRO A 636 -79.97 -27.23 2.28
CA PRO A 636 -79.02 -27.70 3.25
C PRO A 636 -77.71 -28.30 2.65
N SER A 637 -76.63 -28.15 3.38
CA SER A 637 -75.89 -29.11 4.21
C SER A 637 -75.24 -30.32 3.55
N ASP A 638 -73.94 -30.39 3.80
CA ASP A 638 -73.09 -31.49 4.32
C ASP A 638 -72.49 -32.58 3.42
N GLU A 639 -71.25 -32.81 3.77
CA GLU A 639 -70.43 -34.05 3.77
C GLU A 639 -69.88 -34.54 2.40
N GLU A 640 -68.62 -34.71 2.23
CA GLU A 640 -67.52 -35.35 2.99
C GLU A 640 -66.15 -34.71 2.67
#